data_aa6510f5fa54e21f9370687985d0d8b8
#
_entry.id   aa6510f5fa54e21f9370687985d0d8b8
#
_cell.length_a   1.000
_cell.length_b   1.000
_cell.length_c   1.000
_cell.angle_alpha   90.00
_cell.angle_beta   90.00
_cell.angle_gamma   90.00
#
_symmetry.space_group_name_H-M   'P 1'
#
loop_
_entity.id
_entity.type
_entity.pdbx_description
1 polymer ?
#
loop_
_entity_poly.entity_id
_entity_poly.type
_entity_poly.pdbx_seq_one_letter_code
_entity_poly.pdbx_strand_id
1 'polypeptide(L)'
;MSLEPGRALLHYRLVSRLGEGGMGVVWKAEDTALDREVAIKLLPDAFAADAERLSRFEREAKLLASLNHPNVAAVYGLHEAGGVRFLAMELVRGRSLTDEIARGLSPSRVVELAVAIADGLAAAHRQHVTHRDLKPDNIMIGDDGRPKILDFGLAKLGAAVASPDAPTLLREATTTQAGTLMGTVAYMSPEQAQGKPVDPRSDVFSFGIILYEMTTGRRPFGGDNSVSTLTAILRDTPPPVVSLQPAAPAPLDRIIRRCLEKSPDARYANAGEILSDLRALQSELVSNPGGRAARPQSSRPRVFTMTALALVAIAVAFVFWQRHNARDRWVHGEALPKLESIVDRIQGLQEGRESWDAFVLAKSIAMVSPNNPLLARLKPKYTRDITITSEPPGASVYARYYDEPDAAPIFIGTTPLEHVSYPLGFTRIHLTLAGKTDLDDVIWNFGLVGDAWHYVFHEKNEFPDDMAFVPGGVFDMYLPGLDHLKPEPTTAFLMDRHEVANRDFKKFIEAGGYTDPKYWQQPFFDGTRELSFKEAVARFTDRTGRSGPASWEVGSYPEGHDAFPVAGISWYEAAAYAAWAGKSLPTIFHWNRVAFTVASSRIVPLSNLAGTAAVAADGTKSMNRFGVYDLAGNVREWTWNASDGGKGRFILGGGWSDPDYAFMDAYAQAPFDRAATNGFRCIRVLSTDRSAAQLQRAIDRPHRDFLTEKPASDAVFAQYLRQFTYDKTALAPKIEEEKTLPSGVRQKITFNAAYGGERMLAYLFLPAEGKPPYQVVVEFPGSGAISTRSSASLDLGRVDFLTKSGRAVVFPIYKGTYERGGELHSDYAEETTDHKDHVIMWAKDLARSIDYVETRNDLDATRIAYYGLSWGGELGAILPAVEPRIKANVLYVAGLGFQRALPEVDEINYIGRVKQPTLILNGELDFFFPLETSQRPMFELLGTPKDQKKRLVFPGGHSVPRTEMIKESLDWLDRYLGPIATH
;
A
#
# COMPACT_ATOMS: atom_id res chain seq x y z
N MET A 1 7.40 -36.30 19.59
CA MET A 1 7.46 -37.15 20.79
C MET A 1 7.04 -36.34 21.99
N SER A 2 6.06 -36.77 22.77
CA SER A 2 5.65 -36.10 24.01
C SER A 2 6.74 -36.19 25.08
N LEU A 3 7.14 -35.07 25.68
CA LEU A 3 8.02 -35.01 26.81
C LEU A 3 7.21 -35.11 28.09
N GLU A 4 7.56 -36.03 28.99
CA GLU A 4 6.83 -36.32 30.22
C GLU A 4 7.73 -36.15 31.44
N PRO A 5 7.18 -35.89 32.64
CA PRO A 5 7.94 -35.89 33.89
C PRO A 5 8.73 -37.20 34.08
N GLY A 6 9.96 -37.09 34.56
CA GLY A 6 10.89 -38.21 34.74
C GLY A 6 11.82 -38.50 33.56
N ARG A 7 11.56 -37.93 32.37
CA ARG A 7 12.43 -38.11 31.20
C ARG A 7 13.76 -37.38 31.39
N ALA A 8 14.84 -38.01 31.01
CA ALA A 8 16.18 -37.42 31.02
C ALA A 8 16.53 -36.83 29.64
N LEU A 9 17.05 -35.61 29.63
CA LEU A 9 17.66 -34.92 28.50
C LEU A 9 19.13 -34.67 28.89
N LEU A 10 20.07 -35.49 28.40
CA LEU A 10 21.45 -35.55 28.92
C LEU A 10 21.44 -35.86 30.43
N HIS A 11 22.06 -35.01 31.24
CA HIS A 11 22.06 -35.08 32.70
C HIS A 11 20.93 -34.27 33.37
N TYR A 12 19.96 -33.74 32.59
CA TYR A 12 18.82 -33.02 33.12
C TYR A 12 17.57 -33.91 33.18
N ARG A 13 17.03 -34.14 34.36
CA ARG A 13 15.79 -34.89 34.58
C ARG A 13 14.59 -33.96 34.69
N LEU A 14 13.66 -34.04 33.75
CA LEU A 14 12.43 -33.24 33.77
C LEU A 14 11.55 -33.54 34.99
N VAL A 15 11.14 -32.54 35.74
CA VAL A 15 10.36 -32.70 36.97
C VAL A 15 8.91 -32.32 36.76
N SER A 16 8.64 -31.10 36.33
CA SER A 16 7.31 -30.58 36.07
C SER A 16 7.34 -29.49 35.03
N ARG A 17 6.24 -29.31 34.33
CA ARG A 17 6.07 -28.22 33.36
C ARG A 17 5.83 -26.93 34.11
N LEU A 18 6.54 -25.87 33.81
CA LEU A 18 6.40 -24.51 34.38
C LEU A 18 5.49 -23.62 33.53
N GLY A 19 5.52 -23.77 32.19
CA GLY A 19 4.69 -22.98 31.30
C GLY A 19 4.81 -23.41 29.84
N GLU A 20 3.84 -23.00 29.04
CA GLU A 20 3.82 -23.13 27.58
C GLU A 20 3.41 -21.81 26.96
N GLY A 21 4.10 -21.40 25.92
CA GLY A 21 3.80 -20.18 25.19
C GLY A 21 4.27 -20.27 23.74
N GLY A 22 4.01 -19.24 22.95
CA GLY A 22 4.36 -19.20 21.53
C GLY A 22 5.86 -19.37 21.20
N MET A 23 6.72 -19.36 22.21
CA MET A 23 8.19 -19.52 22.10
C MET A 23 8.71 -20.85 22.68
N GLY A 24 7.84 -21.82 22.93
CA GLY A 24 8.21 -23.15 23.42
C GLY A 24 7.68 -23.47 24.82
N VAL A 25 8.06 -24.66 25.29
CA VAL A 25 7.65 -25.19 26.60
C VAL A 25 8.81 -25.04 27.57
N VAL A 26 8.52 -24.56 28.78
CA VAL A 26 9.53 -24.44 29.86
C VAL A 26 9.24 -25.50 30.94
N TRP A 27 10.27 -26.27 31.27
CA TRP A 27 10.26 -27.31 32.28
C TRP A 27 11.13 -26.97 33.48
N LYS A 28 10.66 -27.27 34.65
CA LYS A 28 11.51 -27.45 35.82
C LYS A 28 12.26 -28.81 35.68
N ALA A 29 13.54 -28.80 35.84
CA ALA A 29 14.34 -30.00 35.75
C ALA A 29 15.41 -30.02 36.87
N GLU A 30 15.94 -31.21 37.14
CA GLU A 30 17.04 -31.42 38.03
C GLU A 30 18.32 -31.71 37.20
N ASP A 31 19.33 -30.88 37.38
CA ASP A 31 20.67 -31.11 36.87
C ASP A 31 21.35 -32.16 37.77
N THR A 32 21.31 -33.44 37.33
CA THR A 32 21.83 -34.59 38.14
C THR A 32 23.33 -34.62 38.20
N ALA A 33 24.05 -33.84 37.41
CA ALA A 33 25.50 -33.72 37.44
C ALA A 33 26.00 -32.74 38.50
N LEU A 34 25.19 -31.70 38.79
CA LEU A 34 25.52 -30.62 39.73
C LEU A 34 24.57 -30.51 40.93
N ASP A 35 23.63 -31.46 41.06
CA ASP A 35 22.65 -31.59 42.14
C ASP A 35 21.91 -30.26 42.44
N ARG A 36 21.29 -29.65 41.36
CA ARG A 36 20.57 -28.38 41.45
C ARG A 36 19.36 -28.39 40.56
N GLU A 37 18.37 -27.57 40.95
CA GLU A 37 17.19 -27.30 40.10
C GLU A 37 17.55 -26.29 39.03
N VAL A 38 17.02 -26.49 37.81
CA VAL A 38 17.20 -25.63 36.62
C VAL A 38 15.90 -25.48 35.84
N ALA A 39 15.81 -24.45 35.02
CA ALA A 39 14.78 -24.32 34.05
C ALA A 39 15.28 -24.77 32.67
N ILE A 40 14.51 -25.61 32.00
CA ILE A 40 14.80 -26.12 30.66
C ILE A 40 13.78 -25.54 29.68
N LYS A 41 14.21 -24.72 28.76
CA LYS A 41 13.35 -24.14 27.70
C LYS A 41 13.59 -24.89 26.39
N LEU A 42 12.56 -25.56 25.89
CA LEU A 42 12.58 -26.30 24.63
C LEU A 42 12.43 -25.36 23.45
N LEU A 43 13.22 -25.60 22.40
CA LEU A 43 13.11 -24.84 21.16
C LEU A 43 12.14 -25.54 20.20
N PRO A 44 11.23 -24.79 19.53
CA PRO A 44 10.32 -25.36 18.54
C PRO A 44 11.06 -26.01 17.36
N ASP A 45 10.52 -27.09 16.80
CA ASP A 45 11.11 -27.85 15.69
C ASP A 45 11.31 -26.99 14.42
N ALA A 46 10.46 -25.99 14.21
CA ALA A 46 10.56 -25.03 13.11
C ALA A 46 11.86 -24.19 13.14
N PHE A 47 12.52 -24.07 14.29
CA PHE A 47 13.82 -23.40 14.42
C PHE A 47 14.99 -24.28 14.00
N ALA A 48 14.83 -25.60 14.06
CA ALA A 48 15.88 -26.54 13.71
C ALA A 48 16.13 -26.71 12.20
N ALA A 49 15.19 -26.26 11.38
CA ALA A 49 15.20 -26.42 9.92
C ALA A 49 16.04 -25.37 9.17
N ASP A 50 16.42 -24.26 9.80
CA ASP A 50 17.14 -23.14 9.17
C ASP A 50 18.53 -22.97 9.80
N ALA A 51 19.56 -23.38 9.08
CA ALA A 51 20.96 -23.38 9.56
C ALA A 51 21.52 -21.98 9.87
N GLU A 52 21.05 -20.93 9.15
CA GLU A 52 21.50 -19.56 9.37
C GLU A 52 20.86 -18.94 10.62
N ARG A 53 19.59 -19.23 10.86
CA ARG A 53 18.87 -18.84 12.08
C ARG A 53 19.47 -19.50 13.31
N LEU A 54 19.80 -20.77 13.18
CA LEU A 54 20.41 -21.54 14.24
C LEU A 54 21.80 -21.00 14.63
N SER A 55 22.64 -20.67 13.65
CA SER A 55 23.98 -20.12 13.88
C SER A 55 23.94 -18.76 14.61
N ARG A 56 22.93 -17.91 14.27
CA ARG A 56 22.71 -16.63 14.96
C ARG A 56 22.22 -16.86 16.40
N PHE A 57 21.27 -17.76 16.59
CA PHE A 57 20.77 -18.13 17.91
C PHE A 57 21.87 -18.65 18.81
N GLU A 58 22.75 -19.54 18.31
CA GLU A 58 23.88 -20.07 19.05
C GLU A 58 24.91 -19.02 19.47
N ARG A 59 25.15 -18.02 18.59
CA ARG A 59 26.02 -16.88 18.90
C ARG A 59 25.45 -16.01 20.02
N GLU A 60 24.17 -15.69 19.98
CA GLU A 60 23.53 -14.88 21.03
C GLU A 60 23.38 -15.65 22.33
N ALA A 61 23.07 -16.96 22.29
CA ALA A 61 23.03 -17.79 23.47
C ALA A 61 24.41 -17.85 24.16
N LYS A 62 25.53 -17.90 23.41
CA LYS A 62 26.89 -17.84 23.94
C LYS A 62 27.18 -16.46 24.60
N LEU A 63 26.71 -15.34 23.98
CA LEU A 63 26.90 -14.03 24.61
C LEU A 63 26.09 -13.92 25.90
N LEU A 64 24.85 -14.41 25.95
CA LEU A 64 24.04 -14.45 27.16
C LEU A 64 24.63 -15.35 28.24
N ALA A 65 25.24 -16.51 27.88
CA ALA A 65 25.90 -17.37 28.83
C ALA A 65 27.16 -16.75 29.47
N SER A 66 27.76 -15.73 28.80
CA SER A 66 28.87 -14.96 29.37
C SER A 66 28.42 -13.82 30.32
N LEU A 67 27.12 -13.50 30.32
CA LEU A 67 26.57 -12.42 31.15
C LEU A 67 26.26 -12.94 32.56
N ASN A 68 27.09 -12.55 33.52
CA ASN A 68 26.88 -12.86 34.94
C ASN A 68 26.51 -11.57 35.70
N HIS A 69 25.24 -11.45 36.09
CA HIS A 69 24.74 -10.27 36.79
C HIS A 69 23.62 -10.64 37.78
N PRO A 70 23.58 -10.09 38.99
CA PRO A 70 22.58 -10.44 40.01
C PRO A 70 21.12 -10.21 39.58
N ASN A 71 20.85 -9.28 38.64
CA ASN A 71 19.54 -8.99 38.14
C ASN A 71 19.23 -9.58 36.75
N VAL A 72 20.02 -10.56 36.29
CA VAL A 72 19.80 -11.32 35.05
C VAL A 72 19.88 -12.81 35.38
N ALA A 73 18.94 -13.60 34.90
CA ALA A 73 18.97 -15.03 35.08
C ALA A 73 20.13 -15.67 34.29
N ALA A 74 20.94 -16.48 34.94
CA ALA A 74 22.09 -17.11 34.32
C ALA A 74 21.65 -18.15 33.27
N VAL A 75 22.28 -18.13 32.09
CA VAL A 75 22.18 -19.19 31.07
C VAL A 75 23.31 -20.17 31.27
N TYR A 76 22.98 -21.43 31.50
CA TYR A 76 23.97 -22.47 31.75
C TYR A 76 24.50 -23.17 30.50
N GLY A 77 23.69 -23.16 29.43
CA GLY A 77 24.13 -23.71 28.15
C GLY A 77 22.97 -24.01 27.19
N LEU A 78 23.34 -24.16 25.94
CA LEU A 78 22.47 -24.69 24.87
C LEU A 78 22.88 -26.14 24.60
N HIS A 79 21.92 -27.04 24.60
CA HIS A 79 22.14 -28.48 24.50
C HIS A 79 21.23 -29.13 23.45
N GLU A 80 21.65 -30.30 22.96
CA GLU A 80 20.83 -31.13 22.09
C GLU A 80 20.82 -32.58 22.60
N ALA A 81 19.65 -33.19 22.72
CA ALA A 81 19.51 -34.58 23.14
C ALA A 81 18.31 -35.24 22.42
N GLY A 82 18.58 -36.35 21.73
CA GLY A 82 17.53 -37.13 21.04
C GLY A 82 16.75 -36.34 19.99
N GLY A 83 17.42 -35.41 19.31
CA GLY A 83 16.81 -34.52 18.31
C GLY A 83 16.02 -33.33 18.91
N VAL A 84 16.03 -33.14 20.24
CA VAL A 84 15.42 -32.03 20.93
C VAL A 84 16.50 -31.05 21.36
N ARG A 85 16.35 -29.79 20.96
CA ARG A 85 17.26 -28.70 21.38
C ARG A 85 16.61 -27.90 22.51
N PHE A 86 17.43 -27.57 23.50
CA PHE A 86 16.96 -26.86 24.68
C PHE A 86 18.00 -25.95 25.29
N LEU A 87 17.53 -24.90 25.95
CA LEU A 87 18.35 -23.99 26.74
C LEU A 87 18.20 -24.34 28.22
N ALA A 88 19.33 -24.59 28.92
CA ALA A 88 19.37 -24.76 30.37
C ALA A 88 19.68 -23.41 31.03
N MET A 89 18.88 -23.00 32.01
CA MET A 89 19.02 -21.70 32.67
C MET A 89 18.67 -21.77 34.17
N GLU A 90 19.00 -20.73 34.88
CA GLU A 90 18.67 -20.56 36.30
C GLU A 90 17.15 -20.64 36.54
N LEU A 91 16.75 -21.48 37.47
CA LEU A 91 15.38 -21.49 37.97
C LEU A 91 15.23 -20.45 39.08
N VAL A 92 14.58 -19.32 38.75
CA VAL A 92 14.29 -18.26 39.72
C VAL A 92 13.05 -18.63 40.51
N ARG A 93 13.20 -18.88 41.82
CA ARG A 93 12.05 -19.07 42.71
C ARG A 93 11.51 -17.71 43.16
N GLY A 94 10.20 -17.50 43.04
CA GLY A 94 9.60 -16.23 43.37
C GLY A 94 8.31 -15.96 42.54
N ARG A 95 7.98 -14.69 42.29
CA ARG A 95 6.76 -14.25 41.59
C ARG A 95 7.12 -13.38 40.42
N SER A 96 6.22 -13.32 39.41
CA SER A 96 6.39 -12.40 38.30
C SER A 96 6.19 -10.95 38.75
N LEU A 97 6.82 -10.02 38.02
CA LEU A 97 6.57 -8.59 38.24
C LEU A 97 5.10 -8.22 37.95
N THR A 98 4.41 -8.95 37.06
CA THR A 98 2.96 -8.84 36.83
C THR A 98 2.18 -9.06 38.12
N ASP A 99 2.52 -10.12 38.89
CA ASP A 99 1.86 -10.42 40.16
C ASP A 99 2.14 -9.36 41.23
N GLU A 100 3.35 -8.80 41.24
CA GLU A 100 3.71 -7.73 42.19
C GLU A 100 3.01 -6.40 41.86
N ILE A 101 2.89 -6.05 40.58
CA ILE A 101 2.12 -4.87 40.13
C ILE A 101 0.64 -4.99 40.54
N ALA A 102 0.06 -6.17 40.36
CA ALA A 102 -1.37 -6.41 40.71
C ALA A 102 -1.65 -6.25 42.22
N ARG A 103 -0.63 -6.39 43.06
CA ARG A 103 -0.73 -6.20 44.53
C ARG A 103 -0.58 -4.75 44.96
N GLY A 104 -0.11 -3.90 44.06
CA GLY A 104 0.18 -2.50 44.31
C GLY A 104 1.59 -2.30 44.92
N LEU A 105 2.34 -1.46 44.31
CA LEU A 105 3.71 -1.11 44.73
C LEU A 105 3.75 0.27 45.36
N SER A 106 4.45 0.39 46.48
CA SER A 106 4.74 1.71 47.05
C SER A 106 5.74 2.50 46.17
N PRO A 107 5.70 3.84 46.13
CA PRO A 107 6.61 4.63 45.30
C PRO A 107 8.10 4.34 45.57
N SER A 108 8.49 4.07 46.81
CA SER A 108 9.85 3.68 47.17
C SER A 108 10.22 2.31 46.60
N ARG A 109 9.30 1.36 46.64
CA ARG A 109 9.50 0.01 46.05
C ARG A 109 9.59 0.02 44.53
N VAL A 110 8.80 0.89 43.88
CA VAL A 110 8.90 1.13 42.44
C VAL A 110 10.31 1.59 42.06
N VAL A 111 10.86 2.59 42.77
CA VAL A 111 12.20 3.11 42.47
C VAL A 111 13.28 2.05 42.75
N GLU A 112 13.16 1.30 43.84
CA GLU A 112 14.10 0.21 44.18
C GLU A 112 14.14 -0.85 43.09
N LEU A 113 13.00 -1.37 42.67
CA LEU A 113 12.91 -2.38 41.58
C LEU A 113 13.38 -1.79 40.25
N ALA A 114 13.03 -0.54 39.96
CA ALA A 114 13.44 0.15 38.75
C ALA A 114 14.97 0.26 38.62
N VAL A 115 15.66 0.62 39.72
CA VAL A 115 17.11 0.68 39.74
C VAL A 115 17.73 -0.68 39.45
N ALA A 116 17.23 -1.73 40.08
CA ALA A 116 17.77 -3.07 39.91
C ALA A 116 17.52 -3.65 38.50
N ILE A 117 16.32 -3.41 37.91
CA ILE A 117 16.01 -3.82 36.53
C ILE A 117 16.86 -3.05 35.53
N ALA A 118 17.00 -1.72 35.70
CA ALA A 118 17.85 -0.89 34.85
C ALA A 118 19.33 -1.30 34.91
N ASP A 119 19.83 -1.76 36.08
CA ASP A 119 21.18 -2.25 36.26
C ASP A 119 21.41 -3.55 35.47
N GLY A 120 20.46 -4.49 35.51
CA GLY A 120 20.49 -5.72 34.71
C GLY A 120 20.46 -5.45 33.20
N LEU A 121 19.58 -4.55 32.74
CA LEU A 121 19.51 -4.14 31.34
C LEU A 121 20.78 -3.41 30.89
N ALA A 122 21.35 -2.54 31.74
CA ALA A 122 22.59 -1.83 31.44
C ALA A 122 23.78 -2.81 31.30
N ALA A 123 23.81 -3.88 32.08
CA ALA A 123 24.81 -4.91 31.94
C ALA A 123 24.72 -5.65 30.59
N ALA A 124 23.50 -5.97 30.14
CA ALA A 124 23.26 -6.59 28.83
C ALA A 124 23.62 -5.63 27.68
N HIS A 125 23.20 -4.36 27.74
CA HIS A 125 23.50 -3.35 26.72
C HIS A 125 25.00 -3.07 26.54
N ARG A 126 25.79 -3.16 27.62
CA ARG A 126 27.26 -3.05 27.54
C ARG A 126 27.89 -4.22 26.77
N GLN A 127 27.26 -5.39 26.74
CA GLN A 127 27.66 -6.54 25.96
C GLN A 127 27.01 -6.60 24.57
N HIS A 128 26.40 -5.47 24.12
CA HIS A 128 25.67 -5.37 22.85
C HIS A 128 24.47 -6.31 22.72
N VAL A 129 23.89 -6.75 23.85
CA VAL A 129 22.70 -7.59 23.88
C VAL A 129 21.48 -6.73 24.17
N THR A 130 20.48 -6.76 23.25
CA THR A 130 19.19 -6.11 23.38
C THR A 130 18.13 -7.17 23.72
N HIS A 131 17.25 -6.89 24.68
CA HIS A 131 16.25 -7.85 25.16
C HIS A 131 15.11 -8.13 24.15
N ARG A 132 14.59 -7.12 23.48
CA ARG A 132 13.59 -7.18 22.41
C ARG A 132 12.19 -7.70 22.79
N ASP A 133 12.00 -8.26 23.97
CA ASP A 133 10.72 -8.74 24.50
C ASP A 133 10.59 -8.46 26.00
N LEU A 134 10.97 -7.24 26.41
CA LEU A 134 10.91 -6.85 27.82
C LEU A 134 9.47 -6.56 28.22
N LYS A 135 8.98 -7.31 29.23
CA LYS A 135 7.63 -7.21 29.80
C LYS A 135 7.62 -7.71 31.25
N PRO A 136 6.61 -7.36 32.07
CA PRO A 136 6.55 -7.79 33.47
C PRO A 136 6.61 -9.30 33.66
N ASP A 137 6.07 -10.11 32.74
CA ASP A 137 6.11 -11.57 32.81
C ASP A 137 7.51 -12.14 32.67
N ASN A 138 8.43 -11.40 32.01
CA ASN A 138 9.82 -11.78 31.83
C ASN A 138 10.74 -11.22 32.93
N ILE A 139 10.16 -10.73 34.03
CA ILE A 139 10.91 -10.26 35.21
C ILE A 139 10.35 -10.99 36.44
N MET A 140 11.19 -11.78 37.09
CA MET A 140 10.86 -12.48 38.33
C MET A 140 11.41 -11.75 39.53
N ILE A 141 10.61 -11.60 40.59
CA ILE A 141 11.05 -11.11 41.88
C ILE A 141 11.35 -12.35 42.73
N GLY A 142 12.61 -12.56 43.00
CA GLY A 142 13.09 -13.68 43.82
C GLY A 142 12.60 -13.64 45.27
N ASP A 143 12.70 -14.76 45.98
CA ASP A 143 12.36 -14.85 47.42
C ASP A 143 13.19 -13.87 48.29
N ASP A 144 14.36 -13.45 47.77
CA ASP A 144 15.21 -12.40 48.37
C ASP A 144 14.72 -10.98 48.07
N GLY A 145 13.64 -10.82 47.35
CA GLY A 145 13.05 -9.56 46.93
C GLY A 145 13.74 -8.87 45.73
N ARG A 146 14.75 -9.47 45.11
CA ARG A 146 15.50 -8.90 43.98
C ARG A 146 14.87 -9.27 42.65
N PRO A 147 14.77 -8.33 41.67
CA PRO A 147 14.31 -8.67 40.34
C PRO A 147 15.42 -9.37 39.55
N LYS A 148 15.02 -10.37 38.75
CA LYS A 148 15.84 -11.03 37.75
C LYS A 148 15.13 -11.02 36.40
N ILE A 149 15.83 -10.53 35.37
CA ILE A 149 15.33 -10.48 33.99
C ILE A 149 15.54 -11.84 33.39
N LEU A 150 14.48 -12.39 32.78
CA LEU A 150 14.45 -13.67 32.11
C LEU A 150 14.35 -13.47 30.59
N ASP A 151 14.58 -14.53 29.84
CA ASP A 151 14.17 -14.70 28.43
C ASP A 151 14.48 -13.52 27.50
N PHE A 152 15.76 -13.17 27.35
CA PHE A 152 16.18 -12.29 26.26
C PHE A 152 15.69 -12.86 24.93
N GLY A 153 15.04 -12.06 24.09
CA GLY A 153 14.21 -12.43 22.94
C GLY A 153 14.91 -13.19 21.81
N LEU A 154 15.67 -14.24 22.15
CA LEU A 154 16.43 -15.11 21.25
C LEU A 154 15.60 -15.67 20.08
N ALA A 155 14.29 -15.87 20.29
CA ALA A 155 13.40 -16.45 19.27
C ALA A 155 12.87 -15.43 18.23
N LYS A 156 12.93 -14.12 18.49
CA LYS A 156 12.45 -13.08 17.56
C LYS A 156 13.46 -12.72 16.46
N LEU A 157 14.68 -13.21 16.52
CA LEU A 157 15.71 -13.00 15.50
C LEU A 157 15.41 -13.63 14.14
N GLY A 158 14.55 -14.64 14.12
CA GLY A 158 14.17 -15.32 12.87
C GLY A 158 13.17 -14.59 12.01
N ALA A 159 12.44 -13.60 12.54
CA ALA A 159 11.39 -12.87 11.82
C ALA A 159 11.87 -11.57 11.16
N ALA A 160 13.07 -11.08 11.49
CA ALA A 160 13.49 -9.72 11.12
C ALA A 160 14.35 -9.61 9.84
N VAL A 161 14.63 -10.72 9.12
CA VAL A 161 15.40 -10.67 7.86
C VAL A 161 14.80 -11.63 6.83
N ALA A 162 13.59 -11.33 6.38
CA ALA A 162 13.05 -11.88 5.15
C ALA A 162 12.37 -10.71 4.40
N SER A 163 13.10 -10.15 3.44
CA SER A 163 12.71 -9.15 2.41
C SER A 163 12.26 -7.75 2.89
N PRO A 164 12.69 -6.68 2.22
CA PRO A 164 12.33 -5.29 2.54
C PRO A 164 10.85 -4.93 2.35
N ASP A 165 9.99 -5.83 1.84
CA ASP A 165 8.65 -5.53 1.33
C ASP A 165 7.49 -6.28 2.01
N ALA A 166 7.62 -6.79 3.24
CA ALA A 166 6.48 -7.41 3.91
C ALA A 166 6.36 -7.02 5.39
N PRO A 167 5.23 -6.47 5.85
CA PRO A 167 4.92 -6.30 7.27
C PRO A 167 4.57 -7.68 7.87
N THR A 168 5.60 -8.43 8.27
CA THR A 168 5.50 -9.82 8.76
C THR A 168 4.81 -9.95 10.12
N LEU A 169 4.80 -8.89 10.95
CA LEU A 169 4.26 -8.93 12.31
C LEU A 169 2.72 -8.83 12.38
N LEU A 170 2.07 -8.25 11.38
CA LEU A 170 0.60 -8.23 11.29
C LEU A 170 0.02 -9.59 10.83
N ARG A 171 0.80 -10.41 10.12
CA ARG A 171 0.37 -11.73 9.65
C ARG A 171 0.42 -12.80 10.74
N GLU A 172 1.35 -12.74 11.68
CA GLU A 172 1.41 -13.68 12.81
C GLU A 172 0.35 -13.41 13.89
N ALA A 173 -0.14 -12.17 13.98
CA ALA A 173 -1.19 -11.79 14.93
C ALA A 173 -2.58 -12.38 14.59
N THR A 174 -2.80 -12.88 13.39
CA THR A 174 -4.10 -13.40 12.94
C THR A 174 -4.22 -14.92 12.97
N THR A 175 -3.13 -15.66 13.28
CA THR A 175 -3.15 -17.13 13.12
C THR A 175 -3.07 -17.94 14.41
N THR A 176 -2.99 -17.33 15.61
CA THR A 176 -2.95 -18.08 16.89
C THR A 176 -3.96 -17.57 17.91
N GLN A 177 -4.64 -18.50 18.54
CA GLN A 177 -5.67 -18.41 19.57
C GLN A 177 -5.73 -17.12 20.41
N ALA A 178 -6.92 -16.56 20.49
CA ALA A 178 -7.33 -15.24 21.01
C ALA A 178 -7.08 -14.94 22.50
N GLY A 179 -6.12 -15.51 23.18
CA GLY A 179 -5.87 -15.25 24.61
C GLY A 179 -4.44 -14.84 24.96
N THR A 180 -3.46 -15.34 24.24
CA THR A 180 -2.04 -15.23 24.62
C THR A 180 -1.27 -14.11 23.90
N LEU A 181 -1.79 -13.60 22.77
CA LEU A 181 -1.14 -12.56 21.97
C LEU A 181 -1.38 -11.13 22.47
N MET A 182 -2.49 -10.89 23.18
CA MET A 182 -2.88 -9.56 23.66
C MET A 182 -1.90 -8.98 24.68
N GLY A 183 -1.18 -9.83 25.43
CA GLY A 183 -0.20 -9.43 26.44
C GLY A 183 1.12 -8.92 25.87
N THR A 184 1.63 -9.49 24.79
CA THR A 184 2.98 -9.19 24.25
C THR A 184 3.02 -7.89 23.44
N VAL A 185 1.96 -7.54 22.74
CA VAL A 185 1.87 -6.33 21.91
C VAL A 185 1.95 -5.05 22.73
N ALA A 186 1.42 -5.06 23.97
CA ALA A 186 1.30 -3.87 24.81
C ALA A 186 2.64 -3.28 25.30
N TYR A 187 3.74 -4.00 25.18
CA TYR A 187 5.08 -3.56 25.61
C TYR A 187 6.06 -3.34 24.44
N MET A 188 5.59 -3.42 23.20
CA MET A 188 6.42 -3.17 22.02
C MET A 188 6.82 -1.69 21.91
N SER A 189 8.02 -1.45 21.40
CA SER A 189 8.44 -0.10 21.03
C SER A 189 7.83 0.31 19.67
N PRO A 190 7.74 1.62 19.37
CA PRO A 190 7.27 2.11 18.07
C PRO A 190 8.01 1.51 16.87
N GLU A 191 9.33 1.36 16.96
CA GLU A 191 10.16 0.75 15.91
C GLU A 191 9.87 -0.74 15.74
N GLN A 192 9.61 -1.48 16.83
CA GLN A 192 9.17 -2.88 16.74
C GLN A 192 7.79 -3.01 16.09
N ALA A 193 6.86 -2.12 16.47
CA ALA A 193 5.53 -2.07 15.88
C ALA A 193 5.55 -1.75 14.37
N GLN A 194 6.58 -1.03 13.91
CA GLN A 194 6.79 -0.66 12.51
C GLN A 194 7.70 -1.63 11.74
N GLY A 195 8.20 -2.70 12.37
CA GLY A 195 9.15 -3.62 11.72
C GLY A 195 10.52 -3.01 11.40
N LYS A 196 10.88 -1.89 12.03
CA LYS A 196 12.18 -1.21 11.85
C LYS A 196 13.31 -1.90 12.63
N PRO A 197 14.59 -1.64 12.30
CA PRO A 197 15.72 -2.14 13.07
C PRO A 197 15.62 -1.76 14.55
N VAL A 198 15.91 -2.72 15.43
CA VAL A 198 15.77 -2.63 16.89
C VAL A 198 17.15 -2.56 17.52
N ASP A 199 17.35 -1.56 18.40
CA ASP A 199 18.56 -1.33 19.18
C ASP A 199 18.24 -1.19 20.69
N PRO A 200 19.21 -0.93 21.58
CA PRO A 200 18.98 -0.77 23.02
C PRO A 200 17.89 0.25 23.41
N ARG A 201 17.59 1.23 22.57
CA ARG A 201 16.55 2.23 22.81
C ARG A 201 15.13 1.67 22.72
N SER A 202 14.96 0.51 22.10
CA SER A 202 13.70 -0.22 22.15
C SER A 202 13.41 -0.82 23.51
N ASP A 203 14.42 -1.39 24.18
CA ASP A 203 14.29 -1.86 25.57
C ASP A 203 14.02 -0.68 26.53
N VAL A 204 14.61 0.50 26.27
CA VAL A 204 14.32 1.75 27.01
C VAL A 204 12.83 2.09 26.96
N PHE A 205 12.19 1.99 25.78
CA PHE A 205 10.77 2.25 25.63
C PHE A 205 9.91 1.24 26.39
N SER A 206 10.20 -0.07 26.21
CA SER A 206 9.51 -1.15 26.91
C SER A 206 9.66 -1.03 28.44
N PHE A 207 10.84 -0.63 28.91
CA PHE A 207 11.08 -0.34 30.32
C PHE A 207 10.27 0.87 30.80
N GLY A 208 10.13 1.91 29.97
CA GLY A 208 9.27 3.06 30.26
C GLY A 208 7.80 2.66 30.46
N ILE A 209 7.27 1.71 29.66
CA ILE A 209 5.92 1.15 29.83
C ILE A 209 5.81 0.43 31.19
N ILE A 210 6.81 -0.40 31.52
CA ILE A 210 6.84 -1.13 32.79
C ILE A 210 6.89 -0.17 33.98
N LEU A 211 7.72 0.86 33.93
CA LEU A 211 7.80 1.89 34.98
C LEU A 211 6.46 2.63 35.18
N TYR A 212 5.80 2.96 34.07
CA TYR A 212 4.48 3.60 34.12
C TYR A 212 3.47 2.69 34.83
N GLU A 213 3.44 1.40 34.42
CA GLU A 213 2.52 0.41 34.96
C GLU A 213 2.81 0.09 36.45
N MET A 214 4.07 -0.07 36.81
CA MET A 214 4.50 -0.24 38.21
C MET A 214 4.05 0.93 39.09
N THR A 215 4.03 2.15 38.53
CA THR A 215 3.71 3.37 39.31
C THR A 215 2.22 3.63 39.41
N THR A 216 1.46 3.35 38.33
CA THR A 216 0.04 3.71 38.22
C THR A 216 -0.91 2.55 38.35
N GLY A 217 -0.42 1.30 38.25
CA GLY A 217 -1.23 0.09 38.14
C GLY A 217 -1.95 -0.03 36.78
N ARG A 218 -1.62 0.84 35.82
CA ARG A 218 -2.27 0.88 34.47
C ARG A 218 -1.22 0.98 33.37
N ARG A 219 -1.49 0.38 32.24
CA ARG A 219 -0.65 0.51 31.05
C ARG A 219 -0.79 1.90 30.44
N PRO A 220 0.31 2.51 29.94
CA PRO A 220 0.26 3.82 29.30
C PRO A 220 -0.45 3.82 27.95
N PHE A 221 -0.42 2.67 27.27
CA PHE A 221 -1.04 2.45 25.96
C PHE A 221 -1.97 1.25 26.05
N GLY A 222 -3.23 1.43 25.69
CA GLY A 222 -4.24 0.39 25.72
C GLY A 222 -5.27 0.60 24.61
N GLY A 223 -5.99 -0.48 24.26
CA GLY A 223 -7.07 -0.47 23.30
C GLY A 223 -7.82 -1.79 23.38
N ASP A 224 -9.00 -1.86 22.78
CA ASP A 224 -9.89 -3.02 22.84
C ASP A 224 -9.36 -4.23 22.04
N ASN A 225 -8.35 -4.01 21.20
CA ASN A 225 -7.70 -5.06 20.42
C ASN A 225 -6.20 -4.73 20.17
N SER A 226 -5.48 -5.69 19.59
CA SER A 226 -4.03 -5.55 19.32
C SER A 226 -3.71 -4.39 18.38
N VAL A 227 -4.57 -4.08 17.42
CA VAL A 227 -4.37 -3.01 16.44
C VAL A 227 -4.53 -1.63 17.11
N SER A 228 -5.54 -1.45 17.94
CA SER A 228 -5.74 -0.21 18.70
C SER A 228 -4.61 0.03 19.69
N THR A 229 -4.10 -1.02 20.33
CA THR A 229 -2.92 -0.95 21.21
C THR A 229 -1.66 -0.54 20.45
N LEU A 230 -1.40 -1.12 19.27
CA LEU A 230 -0.28 -0.73 18.40
C LEU A 230 -0.41 0.73 17.94
N THR A 231 -1.60 1.16 17.60
CA THR A 231 -1.87 2.55 17.22
C THR A 231 -1.56 3.51 18.38
N ALA A 232 -1.99 3.17 19.60
CA ALA A 232 -1.70 3.94 20.78
C ALA A 232 -0.17 4.02 21.06
N ILE A 233 0.55 2.92 20.90
CA ILE A 233 2.02 2.89 21.03
C ILE A 233 2.68 3.83 20.00
N LEU A 234 2.18 3.89 18.80
CA LEU A 234 2.75 4.71 17.72
C LEU A 234 2.43 6.20 17.86
N ARG A 235 1.26 6.55 18.41
CA ARG A 235 0.71 7.91 18.29
C ARG A 235 0.37 8.60 19.60
N ASP A 236 -0.07 7.86 20.62
CA ASP A 236 -0.63 8.49 21.80
C ASP A 236 0.43 8.91 22.82
N THR A 237 0.17 10.02 23.49
CA THR A 237 0.96 10.47 24.65
C THR A 237 0.22 10.10 25.92
N PRO A 238 0.76 9.23 26.79
CA PRO A 238 0.06 8.83 28.01
C PRO A 238 -0.09 10.00 28.98
N PRO A 239 -1.15 9.99 29.84
CA PRO A 239 -1.31 10.97 30.90
C PRO A 239 -0.09 11.02 31.83
N PRO A 240 0.26 12.19 32.38
CA PRO A 240 1.33 12.29 33.37
C PRO A 240 1.08 11.34 34.56
N VAL A 241 2.12 10.61 34.98
CA VAL A 241 2.03 9.70 36.13
C VAL A 241 1.52 10.40 37.38
N VAL A 242 1.97 11.63 37.61
CA VAL A 242 1.55 12.43 38.78
C VAL A 242 0.06 12.79 38.79
N SER A 243 -0.61 12.75 37.64
CA SER A 243 -2.07 12.97 37.56
C SER A 243 -2.88 11.76 38.02
N LEU A 244 -2.31 10.54 37.87
CA LEU A 244 -2.94 9.29 38.25
C LEU A 244 -2.50 8.80 39.63
N GLN A 245 -1.26 9.09 40.00
CA GLN A 245 -0.66 8.75 41.28
C GLN A 245 0.05 9.97 41.87
N PRO A 246 -0.67 10.84 42.61
CA PRO A 246 -0.11 12.06 43.18
C PRO A 246 1.05 11.86 44.18
N ALA A 247 1.20 10.64 44.71
CA ALA A 247 2.32 10.28 45.59
C ALA A 247 3.60 9.93 44.82
N ALA A 248 3.56 9.82 43.50
CA ALA A 248 4.73 9.53 42.68
C ALA A 248 5.68 10.74 42.66
N PRO A 249 7.00 10.55 42.82
CA PRO A 249 7.97 11.62 42.72
C PRO A 249 7.96 12.29 41.34
N ALA A 250 7.94 13.61 41.28
CA ALA A 250 7.98 14.37 40.02
C ALA A 250 9.20 14.03 39.12
N PRO A 251 10.40 13.73 39.63
CA PRO A 251 11.51 13.26 38.82
C PRO A 251 11.23 11.89 38.16
N LEU A 252 10.47 10.98 38.79
CA LEU A 252 10.11 9.71 38.20
C LEU A 252 9.21 9.89 36.95
N ASP A 253 8.24 10.81 37.00
CA ASP A 253 7.41 11.17 35.86
C ASP A 253 8.25 11.69 34.67
N ARG A 254 9.29 12.47 34.92
CA ARG A 254 10.22 12.94 33.86
C ARG A 254 11.01 11.81 33.25
N ILE A 255 11.51 10.86 34.05
CA ILE A 255 12.24 9.69 33.56
C ILE A 255 11.31 8.84 32.66
N ILE A 256 10.10 8.55 33.15
CA ILE A 256 9.10 7.75 32.41
C ILE A 256 8.75 8.42 31.07
N ARG A 257 8.48 9.71 31.05
CA ARG A 257 8.17 10.42 29.80
C ARG A 257 9.29 10.36 28.79
N ARG A 258 10.55 10.56 29.24
CA ARG A 258 11.70 10.45 28.34
C ARG A 258 11.89 9.04 27.79
N CYS A 259 11.60 8.00 28.57
CA CYS A 259 11.61 6.62 28.06
C CYS A 259 10.51 6.39 27.00
N LEU A 260 9.33 7.02 27.14
CA LEU A 260 8.16 6.85 26.30
C LEU A 260 8.11 7.78 25.08
N GLU A 261 9.17 8.53 24.80
CA GLU A 261 9.29 9.33 23.59
C GLU A 261 9.18 8.44 22.34
N LYS A 262 8.43 8.90 21.32
CA LYS A 262 8.19 8.10 20.12
C LYS A 262 9.43 7.96 19.24
N SER A 263 10.21 9.05 19.12
CA SER A 263 11.51 9.01 18.44
C SER A 263 12.57 8.35 19.33
N PRO A 264 13.28 7.31 18.85
CA PRO A 264 14.39 6.70 19.60
C PRO A 264 15.47 7.71 20.01
N ASP A 265 15.73 8.73 19.18
CA ASP A 265 16.76 9.74 19.44
C ASP A 265 16.40 10.71 20.59
N ALA A 266 15.13 10.82 20.94
CA ALA A 266 14.66 11.63 22.06
C ALA A 266 14.68 10.89 23.40
N ARG A 267 14.90 9.56 23.38
CA ARG A 267 14.99 8.70 24.57
C ARG A 267 16.37 8.76 25.20
N TYR A 268 16.57 7.95 26.22
CA TYR A 268 17.89 7.56 26.70
C TYR A 268 18.57 6.65 25.68
N ALA A 269 19.88 6.82 25.47
CA ALA A 269 20.64 6.02 24.51
C ALA A 269 20.73 4.54 24.91
N ASN A 270 20.70 4.25 26.20
CA ASN A 270 20.74 2.89 26.78
C ASN A 270 20.24 2.88 28.22
N ALA A 271 20.09 1.72 28.81
CA ALA A 271 19.64 1.55 30.19
C ALA A 271 20.61 2.11 31.24
N GLY A 272 21.89 2.30 30.92
CA GLY A 272 22.88 2.88 31.84
C GLY A 272 22.61 4.36 32.16
N GLU A 273 22.10 5.13 31.18
CA GLU A 273 21.69 6.52 31.40
C GLU A 273 20.45 6.59 32.31
N ILE A 274 19.46 5.71 32.11
CA ILE A 274 18.28 5.62 32.98
C ILE A 274 18.68 5.26 34.40
N LEU A 275 19.59 4.30 34.55
CA LEU A 275 20.10 3.88 35.86
C LEU A 275 20.72 5.01 36.64
N SER A 276 21.45 5.91 35.98
CA SER A 276 22.05 7.09 36.60
C SER A 276 20.97 8.02 37.20
N ASP A 277 19.93 8.34 36.41
CA ASP A 277 18.84 9.21 36.86
C ASP A 277 17.99 8.56 37.97
N LEU A 278 17.76 7.23 37.87
CA LEU A 278 17.01 6.48 38.91
C LEU A 278 17.81 6.41 40.24
N ARG A 279 19.14 6.23 40.18
CA ARG A 279 19.99 6.25 41.39
C ARG A 279 20.03 7.63 42.04
N ALA A 280 20.05 8.72 41.25
CA ALA A 280 19.93 10.06 41.75
C ALA A 280 18.59 10.26 42.49
N LEU A 281 17.48 9.84 41.90
CA LEU A 281 16.17 9.87 42.53
C LEU A 281 16.10 9.03 43.81
N GLN A 282 16.67 7.83 43.81
CA GLN A 282 16.72 6.96 44.98
C GLN A 282 17.48 7.61 46.12
N SER A 283 18.60 8.29 45.84
CA SER A 283 19.40 9.04 46.83
C SER A 283 18.62 10.23 47.42
N GLU A 284 17.83 10.93 46.60
CA GLU A 284 16.98 12.04 47.07
C GLU A 284 15.89 11.53 48.03
N LEU A 285 15.27 10.39 47.73
CA LEU A 285 14.22 9.78 48.56
C LEU A 285 14.75 9.28 49.91
N VAL A 286 15.99 8.78 49.95
CA VAL A 286 16.67 8.32 51.17
C VAL A 286 17.13 9.50 52.03
N SER A 287 17.53 10.61 51.39
CA SER A 287 18.07 11.79 52.12
C SER A 287 16.98 12.68 52.73
N ASN A 288 15.69 12.53 52.34
CA ASN A 288 14.58 13.37 52.79
C ASN A 288 13.33 12.56 53.20
N PRO A 289 13.34 11.80 54.34
CA PRO A 289 12.23 10.92 54.71
C PRO A 289 10.98 11.62 55.29
N GLY A 290 10.83 12.96 55.19
CA GLY A 290 9.81 13.67 55.96
C GLY A 290 9.39 15.04 55.46
N GLY A 291 8.98 15.19 54.25
CA GLY A 291 8.34 16.42 53.77
C GLY A 291 6.86 16.54 54.16
N ARG A 292 6.53 16.71 55.42
CA ARG A 292 5.20 17.16 55.88
C ARG A 292 5.03 18.64 55.61
N ALA A 293 3.98 19.01 54.89
CA ALA A 293 3.52 20.36 54.68
C ALA A 293 3.24 21.08 56.03
N ALA A 294 4.03 22.06 56.39
CA ALA A 294 3.72 22.95 57.47
C ALA A 294 2.69 24.01 57.04
N ARG A 295 1.57 24.08 57.75
CA ARG A 295 0.62 25.20 57.69
C ARG A 295 1.26 26.42 58.39
N PRO A 296 1.22 27.63 57.78
CA PRO A 296 1.59 28.84 58.50
C PRO A 296 0.42 29.41 59.29
N GLN A 297 0.66 29.66 60.56
CA GLN A 297 -0.20 30.50 61.42
C GLN A 297 -0.06 31.98 61.01
N SER A 298 -1.17 32.67 61.07
CA SER A 298 -1.36 34.09 60.78
C SER A 298 -0.64 35.06 61.73
N SER A 299 0.06 36.10 61.18
CA SER A 299 0.17 37.44 61.76
C SER A 299 0.39 38.48 60.64
N ARG A 300 -0.42 39.54 60.66
CA ARG A 300 -0.38 40.70 59.76
C ARG A 300 0.87 41.53 59.97
N PRO A 301 1.43 42.23 58.98
CA PRO A 301 0.91 43.49 58.51
C PRO A 301 1.05 43.84 57.00
N ARG A 302 0.35 44.86 56.62
CA ARG A 302 -0.09 45.41 55.35
C ARG A 302 0.98 45.96 54.37
N VAL A 303 2.23 45.54 54.35
CA VAL A 303 3.27 46.08 53.43
C VAL A 303 3.69 45.06 52.38
N PHE A 304 3.35 43.76 52.52
CA PHE A 304 3.81 42.70 51.62
C PHE A 304 2.92 42.44 50.37
N THR A 305 1.76 43.08 50.25
CA THR A 305 0.82 42.78 49.13
C THR A 305 1.26 43.39 47.80
N MET A 306 1.95 44.51 47.76
CA MET A 306 2.45 45.16 46.55
C MET A 306 3.68 44.43 45.97
N THR A 307 4.57 43.95 46.80
CA THR A 307 5.76 43.16 46.40
C THR A 307 5.41 41.74 45.94
N ALA A 308 4.43 41.11 46.57
CA ALA A 308 3.96 39.79 46.13
C ALA A 308 3.26 39.84 44.76
N LEU A 309 2.43 40.86 44.50
CA LEU A 309 1.82 41.12 43.20
C LEU A 309 2.85 41.44 42.11
N ALA A 310 3.89 42.23 42.46
CA ALA A 310 4.99 42.51 41.55
C ALA A 310 5.82 41.23 41.20
N LEU A 311 6.08 40.38 42.20
CA LEU A 311 6.81 39.14 42.03
C LEU A 311 5.96 38.10 41.20
N VAL A 312 4.66 38.07 41.44
CA VAL A 312 3.74 37.25 40.65
C VAL A 312 3.65 37.76 39.19
N ALA A 313 3.58 39.08 38.98
CA ALA A 313 3.61 39.69 37.65
C ALA A 313 4.94 39.43 36.95
N ILE A 314 6.09 39.53 37.68
CA ILE A 314 7.42 39.20 37.14
C ILE A 314 7.52 37.68 36.83
N ALA A 315 7.00 36.81 37.69
CA ALA A 315 6.97 35.37 37.45
C ALA A 315 6.08 35.01 36.25
N VAL A 316 4.92 35.63 36.12
CA VAL A 316 4.04 35.49 34.98
C VAL A 316 4.71 36.02 33.70
N ALA A 317 5.31 37.20 33.75
CA ALA A 317 6.07 37.77 32.63
C ALA A 317 7.28 36.89 32.25
N PHE A 318 7.98 36.31 33.27
CA PHE A 318 9.10 35.39 33.04
C PHE A 318 8.63 34.07 32.43
N VAL A 319 7.52 33.50 32.85
CA VAL A 319 6.90 32.31 32.23
C VAL A 319 6.44 32.63 30.82
N PHE A 320 5.83 33.79 30.58
CA PHE A 320 5.48 34.26 29.25
C PHE A 320 6.71 34.44 28.35
N TRP A 321 7.78 35.06 28.88
CA TRP A 321 9.05 35.23 28.19
C TRP A 321 9.73 33.89 27.90
N GLN A 322 9.75 32.95 28.85
CA GLN A 322 10.28 31.61 28.64
C GLN A 322 9.49 30.83 27.56
N ARG A 323 8.15 30.93 27.60
CA ARG A 323 7.29 30.32 26.60
C ARG A 323 7.47 30.95 25.22
N HIS A 324 7.64 32.26 25.17
CA HIS A 324 7.91 32.98 23.93
C HIS A 324 9.27 32.57 23.35
N ASN A 325 10.33 32.62 24.15
CA ASN A 325 11.67 32.19 23.74
C ASN A 325 11.77 30.69 23.40
N ALA A 326 10.98 29.84 24.04
CA ALA A 326 10.90 28.41 23.69
C ALA A 326 10.22 28.22 22.32
N ARG A 327 9.17 29.00 22.06
CA ARG A 327 8.49 28.99 20.75
C ARG A 327 9.38 29.52 19.62
N ASP A 328 10.08 30.61 19.86
CA ASP A 328 11.03 31.18 18.89
C ASP A 328 12.21 30.24 18.62
N ARG A 329 12.75 29.59 19.63
CA ARG A 329 13.80 28.58 19.46
C ARG A 329 13.31 27.38 18.68
N TRP A 330 12.06 26.91 18.90
CA TRP A 330 11.46 25.86 18.14
C TRP A 330 11.27 26.26 16.67
N VAL A 331 10.72 27.46 16.40
CA VAL A 331 10.53 27.96 15.04
C VAL A 331 11.85 28.03 14.28
N HIS A 332 12.85 28.70 14.80
CA HIS A 332 14.11 28.99 14.09
C HIS A 332 15.12 27.85 14.17
N GLY A 333 15.15 27.08 15.27
CA GLY A 333 16.14 26.02 15.49
C GLY A 333 15.69 24.65 14.92
N GLU A 334 14.40 24.41 14.80
CA GLU A 334 13.88 23.09 14.41
C GLU A 334 12.89 23.15 13.26
N ALA A 335 11.80 23.94 13.40
CA ALA A 335 10.66 23.84 12.49
C ALA A 335 10.96 24.41 11.10
N LEU A 336 11.64 25.54 10.98
CA LEU A 336 12.00 26.12 9.68
C LEU A 336 13.03 25.29 8.92
N PRO A 337 14.13 24.80 9.53
CA PRO A 337 15.06 23.88 8.84
C PRO A 337 14.38 22.59 8.39
N LYS A 338 13.45 22.05 9.22
CA LYS A 338 12.66 20.88 8.87
C LYS A 338 11.73 21.17 7.68
N LEU A 339 11.07 22.34 7.67
CA LEU A 339 10.23 22.75 6.55
C LEU A 339 11.02 22.86 5.24
N GLU A 340 12.21 23.48 5.25
CA GLU A 340 13.08 23.54 4.07
C GLU A 340 13.46 22.13 3.60
N SER A 341 13.89 21.27 4.51
CA SER A 341 14.24 19.88 4.21
C SER A 341 13.06 19.09 3.61
N ILE A 342 11.82 19.29 4.07
CA ILE A 342 10.64 18.64 3.48
C ILE A 342 10.40 19.20 2.07
N VAL A 343 10.44 20.52 1.91
CA VAL A 343 10.17 21.18 0.62
C VAL A 343 11.21 20.81 -0.44
N ASP A 344 12.47 20.62 -0.06
CA ASP A 344 13.55 20.23 -0.97
C ASP A 344 13.42 18.75 -1.45
N ARG A 345 12.65 17.93 -0.73
CA ARG A 345 12.33 16.57 -1.14
C ARG A 345 11.12 16.46 -2.05
N ILE A 346 10.35 17.53 -2.26
CA ILE A 346 9.21 17.51 -3.18
C ILE A 346 9.73 17.28 -4.61
N GLN A 347 9.68 16.03 -5.07
CA GLN A 347 10.08 15.60 -6.39
C GLN A 347 8.83 15.19 -7.19
N GLY A 348 8.26 16.12 -7.91
CA GLY A 348 7.08 15.88 -8.75
C GLY A 348 5.76 16.10 -8.02
N LEU A 349 4.67 16.05 -8.82
CA LEU A 349 3.33 16.40 -8.35
C LEU A 349 2.51 15.19 -7.84
N GLN A 350 3.02 13.96 -7.99
CA GLN A 350 2.18 12.76 -7.88
C GLN A 350 1.93 12.24 -6.47
N GLU A 351 2.83 12.43 -5.51
CA GLU A 351 2.67 11.79 -4.20
C GLU A 351 2.05 12.69 -3.14
N GLY A 352 2.31 14.00 -3.15
CA GLY A 352 1.66 14.99 -2.28
C GLY A 352 1.90 14.86 -0.78
N ARG A 353 2.61 13.80 -0.30
CA ARG A 353 2.88 13.58 1.13
C ARG A 353 3.74 14.69 1.70
N GLU A 354 4.85 14.98 1.06
CA GLU A 354 5.75 16.06 1.47
C GLU A 354 5.05 17.41 1.43
N SER A 355 4.19 17.64 0.44
CA SER A 355 3.38 18.87 0.34
C SER A 355 2.40 19.01 1.49
N TRP A 356 1.74 17.91 1.89
CA TRP A 356 0.86 17.88 3.07
C TRP A 356 1.64 18.12 4.36
N ASP A 357 2.75 17.44 4.58
CA ASP A 357 3.59 17.59 5.77
C ASP A 357 4.17 19.01 5.87
N ALA A 358 4.60 19.59 4.73
CA ALA A 358 5.04 20.98 4.66
C ALA A 358 3.89 21.95 5.01
N PHE A 359 2.68 21.72 4.49
CA PHE A 359 1.50 22.53 4.78
C PHE A 359 1.14 22.51 6.26
N VAL A 360 1.09 21.34 6.88
CA VAL A 360 0.77 21.17 8.31
C VAL A 360 1.82 21.86 9.19
N LEU A 361 3.10 21.65 8.88
CA LEU A 361 4.20 22.26 9.63
C LEU A 361 4.20 23.77 9.44
N ALA A 362 4.03 24.28 8.21
CA ALA A 362 3.95 25.72 7.94
C ALA A 362 2.77 26.38 8.64
N LYS A 363 1.61 25.72 8.72
CA LYS A 363 0.44 26.20 9.48
C LYS A 363 0.76 26.31 10.97
N SER A 364 1.49 25.35 11.52
CA SER A 364 1.95 25.37 12.91
C SER A 364 2.98 26.49 13.19
N ILE A 365 3.90 26.73 12.24
CA ILE A 365 4.85 27.85 12.32
C ILE A 365 4.12 29.21 12.23
N ALA A 366 3.16 29.32 11.32
CA ALA A 366 2.38 30.55 11.12
C ALA A 366 1.57 30.96 12.38
N MET A 367 1.15 30.01 13.21
CA MET A 367 0.50 30.31 14.50
C MET A 367 1.45 31.02 15.49
N VAL A 368 2.74 30.82 15.35
CA VAL A 368 3.78 31.43 16.23
C VAL A 368 4.45 32.64 15.57
N SER A 369 4.69 32.54 14.26
CA SER A 369 5.41 33.54 13.46
C SER A 369 4.72 33.79 12.11
N PRO A 370 3.56 34.46 12.07
CA PRO A 370 2.69 34.54 10.87
C PRO A 370 3.35 35.27 9.69
N ASN A 371 4.23 36.18 9.94
CA ASN A 371 4.90 37.02 8.93
C ASN A 371 6.32 36.55 8.59
N ASN A 372 6.65 35.27 8.87
CA ASN A 372 7.96 34.75 8.58
C ASN A 372 8.25 34.75 7.07
N PRO A 373 9.33 35.41 6.59
CA PRO A 373 9.59 35.55 5.14
C PRO A 373 9.91 34.22 4.46
N LEU A 374 10.43 33.23 5.20
CA LEU A 374 10.72 31.91 4.67
C LEU A 374 9.42 31.17 4.32
N LEU A 375 8.37 31.29 5.13
CA LEU A 375 7.06 30.71 4.81
C LEU A 375 6.53 31.25 3.48
N ALA A 376 6.59 32.57 3.27
CA ALA A 376 6.14 33.19 2.03
C ALA A 376 6.96 32.70 0.82
N ARG A 377 8.28 32.54 0.98
CA ARG A 377 9.17 32.05 -0.09
C ARG A 377 8.91 30.59 -0.45
N LEU A 378 8.68 29.74 0.54
CA LEU A 378 8.49 28.29 0.32
C LEU A 378 7.07 27.92 -0.08
N LYS A 379 6.07 28.69 0.35
CA LYS A 379 4.64 28.42 0.13
C LYS A 379 4.28 27.98 -1.30
N PRO A 380 4.75 28.63 -2.40
CA PRO A 380 4.40 28.21 -3.76
C PRO A 380 4.93 26.83 -4.17
N LYS A 381 5.88 26.25 -3.40
CA LYS A 381 6.46 24.94 -3.71
C LYS A 381 5.58 23.78 -3.24
N TYR A 382 4.72 23.97 -2.22
CA TYR A 382 3.90 22.94 -1.63
C TYR A 382 2.40 23.27 -1.58
N THR A 383 1.98 24.47 -2.00
CA THR A 383 0.57 24.87 -2.07
C THR A 383 0.22 25.56 -3.39
N ARG A 384 -1.08 25.54 -3.72
CA ARG A 384 -1.72 26.44 -4.69
C ARG A 384 -2.93 27.07 -4.01
N ASP A 385 -3.31 28.25 -4.49
CA ASP A 385 -4.54 28.88 -4.02
C ASP A 385 -5.72 28.29 -4.76
N ILE A 386 -6.76 27.89 -4.01
CA ILE A 386 -8.00 27.33 -4.53
C ILE A 386 -9.20 28.10 -3.98
N THR A 387 -10.34 27.96 -4.63
CA THR A 387 -11.62 28.51 -4.18
C THR A 387 -12.55 27.36 -3.79
N ILE A 388 -13.11 27.41 -2.57
CA ILE A 388 -14.11 26.45 -2.10
C ILE A 388 -15.39 27.22 -1.76
N THR A 389 -16.46 26.89 -2.45
CA THR A 389 -17.79 27.52 -2.22
C THR A 389 -18.81 26.46 -1.87
N SER A 390 -19.87 26.86 -1.19
CA SER A 390 -21.02 25.99 -0.93
C SER A 390 -22.35 26.70 -1.08
N GLU A 391 -23.39 25.96 -1.39
CA GLU A 391 -24.77 26.36 -1.38
C GLU A 391 -25.59 25.49 -0.42
N PRO A 392 -26.12 26.04 0.69
CA PRO A 392 -25.93 27.42 1.19
C PRO A 392 -24.46 27.68 1.64
N PRO A 393 -24.03 28.96 1.72
CA PRO A 393 -22.72 29.31 2.26
C PRO A 393 -22.64 29.08 3.77
N GLY A 394 -21.41 29.06 4.33
CA GLY A 394 -21.19 28.96 5.78
C GLY A 394 -20.80 27.54 6.23
N ALA A 395 -20.46 26.65 5.30
CA ALA A 395 -19.99 25.30 5.64
C ALA A 395 -18.57 25.33 6.23
N SER A 396 -18.37 24.60 7.33
CA SER A 396 -17.04 24.33 7.89
C SER A 396 -16.32 23.30 7.05
N VAL A 397 -15.08 23.60 6.65
CA VAL A 397 -14.26 22.78 5.76
C VAL A 397 -13.11 22.20 6.53
N TYR A 398 -12.97 20.88 6.50
CA TYR A 398 -11.90 20.11 7.11
C TYR A 398 -11.17 19.29 6.06
N ALA A 399 -9.85 19.11 6.22
CA ALA A 399 -9.05 18.29 5.31
C ALA A 399 -8.10 17.36 6.07
N ARG A 400 -7.73 16.23 5.44
CA ARG A 400 -6.69 15.31 5.90
C ARG A 400 -5.97 14.71 4.69
N TYR A 401 -4.76 14.21 4.92
CA TYR A 401 -4.03 13.50 3.85
C TYR A 401 -4.83 12.26 3.40
N TYR A 402 -4.84 11.99 2.10
CA TYR A 402 -5.73 10.97 1.55
C TYR A 402 -5.42 9.56 2.09
N ASP A 403 -4.13 9.20 2.16
CA ASP A 403 -3.70 7.87 2.57
C ASP A 403 -3.75 7.66 4.11
N GLU A 404 -4.14 8.69 4.88
CA GLU A 404 -4.31 8.65 6.34
C GLU A 404 -5.76 8.96 6.75
N PRO A 405 -6.71 8.08 6.44
CA PRO A 405 -8.12 8.32 6.71
C PRO A 405 -8.47 8.49 8.21
N ASP A 406 -7.65 7.87 9.08
CA ASP A 406 -7.84 7.91 10.53
C ASP A 406 -7.15 9.12 11.21
N ALA A 407 -6.36 9.91 10.45
CA ALA A 407 -5.70 11.09 10.99
C ALA A 407 -6.71 12.18 11.38
N ALA A 408 -6.41 12.92 12.45
CA ALA A 408 -7.25 14.05 12.85
C ALA A 408 -7.33 15.08 11.71
N PRO A 409 -8.54 15.51 11.30
CA PRO A 409 -8.70 16.47 10.21
C PRO A 409 -8.26 17.86 10.65
N ILE A 410 -7.73 18.63 9.73
CA ILE A 410 -7.31 20.03 9.95
C ILE A 410 -8.42 20.93 9.44
N PHE A 411 -8.86 21.87 10.29
CA PHE A 411 -9.79 22.92 9.88
C PHE A 411 -9.11 23.87 8.89
N ILE A 412 -9.73 24.01 7.71
CA ILE A 412 -9.25 24.88 6.63
C ILE A 412 -9.89 26.26 6.73
N GLY A 413 -11.20 26.34 6.93
CA GLY A 413 -11.98 27.57 7.03
C GLY A 413 -13.46 27.35 6.85
N THR A 414 -14.21 28.44 6.61
CA THR A 414 -15.66 28.42 6.38
C THR A 414 -15.97 29.01 5.02
N THR A 415 -16.86 28.36 4.25
CA THR A 415 -17.23 28.82 2.88
C THR A 415 -17.99 30.13 2.89
N PRO A 416 -17.81 31.02 1.90
CA PRO A 416 -16.89 30.87 0.76
C PRO A 416 -15.41 31.09 1.17
N LEU A 417 -14.53 30.24 0.66
CA LEU A 417 -13.10 30.36 0.79
C LEU A 417 -12.51 30.75 -0.55
N GLU A 418 -12.22 32.02 -0.75
CA GLU A 418 -11.64 32.55 -1.98
C GLU A 418 -10.11 32.58 -1.85
N HIS A 419 -9.41 32.05 -2.84
CA HIS A 419 -7.94 32.02 -2.91
C HIS A 419 -7.26 31.46 -1.64
N VAL A 420 -7.86 30.42 -1.04
CA VAL A 420 -7.26 29.77 0.13
C VAL A 420 -6.08 28.92 -0.30
N SER A 421 -4.94 29.08 0.37
CA SER A 421 -3.78 28.23 0.13
C SER A 421 -4.03 26.81 0.57
N TYR A 422 -3.91 25.89 -0.35
CA TYR A 422 -4.24 24.49 -0.18
C TYR A 422 -3.07 23.60 -0.62
N PRO A 423 -2.74 22.50 0.10
CA PRO A 423 -1.59 21.65 -0.24
C PRO A 423 -1.72 21.02 -1.62
N LEU A 424 -0.58 20.78 -2.26
CA LEU A 424 -0.52 19.99 -3.49
C LEU A 424 -0.74 18.51 -3.16
N GLY A 425 -1.33 17.78 -4.11
CA GLY A 425 -1.59 16.34 -3.96
C GLY A 425 -3.04 16.01 -3.65
N PHE A 426 -3.26 14.82 -3.12
CA PHE A 426 -4.59 14.30 -2.79
C PHE A 426 -4.91 14.48 -1.31
N THR A 427 -6.10 15.01 -1.04
CA THR A 427 -6.62 15.18 0.32
C THR A 427 -8.08 14.74 0.39
N ARG A 428 -8.47 14.14 1.49
CA ARG A 428 -9.89 13.96 1.83
C ARG A 428 -10.40 15.24 2.43
N ILE A 429 -11.53 15.71 1.93
CA ILE A 429 -12.21 16.88 2.45
C ILE A 429 -13.54 16.47 3.06
N HIS A 430 -13.89 17.08 4.18
CA HIS A 430 -15.15 16.89 4.89
C HIS A 430 -15.76 18.24 5.16
N LEU A 431 -16.99 18.44 4.71
CA LEU A 431 -17.72 19.68 4.88
C LEU A 431 -18.95 19.45 5.75
N THR A 432 -19.16 20.32 6.74
CA THR A 432 -20.31 20.25 7.63
C THR A 432 -21.08 21.58 7.62
N LEU A 433 -22.41 21.50 7.58
CA LEU A 433 -23.30 22.65 7.67
C LEU A 433 -24.51 22.30 8.54
N ALA A 434 -24.83 23.16 9.50
CA ALA A 434 -25.91 22.89 10.44
C ALA A 434 -27.25 22.63 9.72
N GLY A 435 -27.91 21.52 10.06
CA GLY A 435 -29.18 21.10 9.47
C GLY A 435 -29.10 20.44 8.10
N LYS A 436 -27.89 20.29 7.54
CA LYS A 436 -27.64 19.65 6.26
C LYS A 436 -26.93 18.32 6.41
N THR A 437 -26.94 17.50 5.37
CA THR A 437 -26.15 16.26 5.29
C THR A 437 -24.68 16.60 5.08
N ASP A 438 -23.78 15.99 5.85
CA ASP A 438 -22.35 16.18 5.71
C ASP A 438 -21.88 15.65 4.35
N LEU A 439 -20.88 16.34 3.76
CA LEU A 439 -20.32 15.99 2.47
C LEU A 439 -18.86 15.54 2.62
N ASP A 440 -18.54 14.42 1.98
CA ASP A 440 -17.19 13.92 1.82
C ASP A 440 -16.79 13.97 0.34
N ASP A 441 -15.60 14.47 0.04
CA ASP A 441 -15.02 14.48 -1.32
C ASP A 441 -13.50 14.27 -1.23
N VAL A 442 -12.88 14.14 -2.39
CA VAL A 442 -11.43 14.12 -2.56
C VAL A 442 -11.02 15.31 -3.41
N ILE A 443 -10.25 16.22 -2.84
CA ILE A 443 -9.58 17.29 -3.58
C ILE A 443 -8.22 16.79 -4.05
N TRP A 444 -7.92 17.01 -5.32
CA TRP A 444 -6.61 16.82 -5.94
C TRP A 444 -6.15 18.16 -6.50
N ASN A 445 -5.08 18.66 -5.93
CA ASN A 445 -4.55 19.96 -6.26
C ASN A 445 -3.17 19.82 -6.92
N PHE A 446 -3.14 19.89 -8.25
CA PHE A 446 -1.90 19.85 -9.03
C PHE A 446 -1.71 21.09 -9.92
N GLY A 447 -2.62 22.05 -9.82
CA GLY A 447 -2.58 23.28 -10.60
C GLY A 447 -2.88 23.10 -12.10
N LEU A 448 -3.52 21.97 -12.49
CA LEU A 448 -3.76 21.64 -13.90
C LEU A 448 -5.23 21.81 -14.32
N VAL A 449 -6.20 21.74 -13.43
CA VAL A 449 -7.63 21.83 -13.74
C VAL A 449 -8.37 22.56 -12.62
N GLY A 450 -9.07 23.64 -12.93
CA GLY A 450 -10.12 24.29 -12.15
C GLY A 450 -9.80 24.53 -10.68
N ASP A 451 -9.34 25.72 -10.33
CA ASP A 451 -9.00 26.11 -8.95
C ASP A 451 -10.25 26.35 -8.06
N ALA A 452 -11.44 25.87 -8.50
CA ALA A 452 -12.70 26.11 -7.80
C ALA A 452 -13.49 24.82 -7.57
N TRP A 453 -13.84 24.57 -6.31
CA TRP A 453 -14.73 23.50 -5.88
C TRP A 453 -16.03 24.10 -5.35
N HIS A 454 -17.15 23.64 -5.90
CA HIS A 454 -18.48 24.09 -5.50
C HIS A 454 -19.28 22.92 -4.96
N TYR A 455 -19.82 23.04 -3.73
CA TYR A 455 -20.58 22.02 -3.04
C TYR A 455 -22.01 22.45 -2.79
N VAL A 456 -22.97 21.63 -3.21
CA VAL A 456 -24.41 21.84 -2.95
C VAL A 456 -24.84 20.90 -1.82
N PHE A 457 -25.32 21.47 -0.73
CA PHE A 457 -25.79 20.72 0.42
C PHE A 457 -27.27 20.34 0.27
N HIS A 458 -27.57 19.10 0.61
CA HIS A 458 -28.91 18.56 0.72
C HIS A 458 -29.45 18.70 2.13
N GLU A 459 -30.79 18.68 2.28
CA GLU A 459 -31.42 18.69 3.59
C GLU A 459 -31.10 17.41 4.34
N LYS A 460 -30.95 17.52 5.65
CA LYS A 460 -30.76 16.34 6.49
C LYS A 460 -31.96 15.42 6.36
N ASN A 461 -31.72 14.13 6.04
CA ASN A 461 -32.74 13.12 5.73
C ASN A 461 -33.46 13.28 4.37
N GLU A 462 -33.00 14.13 3.46
CA GLU A 462 -33.48 14.15 2.07
C GLU A 462 -33.17 12.82 1.37
N PHE A 463 -31.99 12.27 1.64
CA PHE A 463 -31.55 10.99 1.15
C PHE A 463 -31.19 10.03 2.32
N PRO A 464 -31.25 8.71 2.10
CA PRO A 464 -30.78 7.73 3.10
C PRO A 464 -29.29 7.95 3.42
N ASP A 465 -28.92 7.83 4.69
CA ASP A 465 -27.54 8.03 5.16
C ASP A 465 -26.56 6.97 4.61
N ASP A 466 -27.07 5.77 4.26
CA ASP A 466 -26.31 4.67 3.66
C ASP A 466 -26.05 4.83 2.16
N MET A 467 -26.59 5.87 1.54
CA MET A 467 -26.41 6.16 0.12
C MET A 467 -25.68 7.48 -0.12
N ALA A 468 -24.86 7.50 -1.15
CA ALA A 468 -24.14 8.69 -1.62
C ALA A 468 -24.84 9.31 -2.83
N PHE A 469 -24.97 10.64 -2.84
CA PHE A 469 -25.50 11.37 -4.00
C PHE A 469 -24.42 11.51 -5.07
N VAL A 470 -24.76 11.14 -6.30
CA VAL A 470 -23.89 11.26 -7.48
C VAL A 470 -24.59 12.15 -8.51
N PRO A 471 -24.03 13.33 -8.83
CA PRO A 471 -24.61 14.22 -9.82
C PRO A 471 -24.55 13.61 -11.23
N GLY A 472 -25.58 13.88 -12.01
CA GLY A 472 -25.65 13.50 -13.43
C GLY A 472 -24.57 14.18 -14.27
N GLY A 473 -24.41 13.72 -15.49
CA GLY A 473 -23.46 14.27 -16.46
C GLY A 473 -23.13 13.32 -17.58
N VAL A 474 -22.25 13.75 -18.48
CA VAL A 474 -21.71 12.96 -19.58
C VAL A 474 -20.25 12.63 -19.26
N PHE A 475 -19.89 11.36 -19.28
CA PHE A 475 -18.57 10.90 -18.87
C PHE A 475 -18.03 9.84 -19.84
N ASP A 476 -16.72 9.88 -20.07
CA ASP A 476 -16.03 8.88 -20.86
C ASP A 476 -16.02 7.53 -20.17
N MET A 477 -16.00 6.48 -20.95
CA MET A 477 -15.83 5.11 -20.46
C MET A 477 -14.32 4.85 -20.24
N TYR A 478 -13.95 4.55 -19.00
CA TYR A 478 -12.56 4.28 -18.63
C TYR A 478 -12.26 2.80 -18.38
N LEU A 479 -13.26 1.92 -18.54
CA LEU A 479 -13.04 0.48 -18.44
C LEU A 479 -12.32 -0.01 -19.70
N PRO A 480 -11.08 -0.50 -19.61
CA PRO A 480 -10.33 -1.03 -20.74
C PRO A 480 -11.12 -2.08 -21.52
N GLY A 481 -11.04 -2.00 -22.84
CA GLY A 481 -11.83 -2.85 -23.73
C GLY A 481 -13.27 -2.39 -23.94
N LEU A 482 -13.74 -1.37 -23.21
CA LEU A 482 -15.05 -0.70 -23.41
C LEU A 482 -14.93 0.79 -23.70
N ASP A 483 -13.74 1.33 -23.73
CA ASP A 483 -13.38 2.70 -24.03
C ASP A 483 -13.73 3.15 -25.47
N HIS A 484 -14.05 2.22 -26.38
CA HIS A 484 -14.67 2.49 -27.67
C HIS A 484 -16.13 2.97 -27.56
N LEU A 485 -16.77 2.83 -26.39
CA LEU A 485 -18.13 3.26 -26.18
C LEU A 485 -18.18 4.80 -26.09
N LYS A 486 -19.09 5.39 -26.84
CA LYS A 486 -19.33 6.83 -26.75
C LYS A 486 -19.81 7.22 -25.35
N PRO A 487 -19.42 8.42 -24.88
CA PRO A 487 -19.94 8.94 -23.62
C PRO A 487 -21.47 8.98 -23.61
N GLU A 488 -22.05 8.45 -22.53
CA GLU A 488 -23.52 8.44 -22.35
C GLU A 488 -23.91 9.31 -21.15
N PRO A 489 -24.97 10.12 -21.29
CA PRO A 489 -25.47 10.93 -20.18
C PRO A 489 -26.09 10.04 -19.10
N THR A 490 -25.70 10.26 -17.86
CA THR A 490 -26.38 9.73 -16.69
C THR A 490 -27.14 10.82 -15.98
N THR A 491 -28.35 10.55 -15.51
CA THR A 491 -29.08 11.44 -14.59
C THR A 491 -28.49 11.32 -13.19
N ALA A 492 -28.81 12.25 -12.28
CA ALA A 492 -28.41 12.13 -10.88
C ALA A 492 -29.01 10.88 -10.24
N PHE A 493 -28.24 10.22 -9.40
CA PHE A 493 -28.63 8.99 -8.71
C PHE A 493 -28.00 8.89 -7.31
N LEU A 494 -28.53 8.01 -6.49
CA LEU A 494 -27.93 7.61 -5.23
C LEU A 494 -27.25 6.25 -5.42
N MET A 495 -26.08 6.04 -4.80
CA MET A 495 -25.38 4.76 -4.78
C MET A 495 -25.12 4.34 -3.35
N ASP A 496 -25.28 3.05 -3.02
CA ASP A 496 -24.92 2.51 -1.72
C ASP A 496 -23.45 2.84 -1.40
N ARG A 497 -23.18 3.37 -0.19
CA ARG A 497 -21.82 3.75 0.20
C ARG A 497 -20.90 2.54 0.30
N HIS A 498 -21.45 1.39 0.68
CA HIS A 498 -20.78 0.11 0.77
C HIS A 498 -21.53 -0.95 -0.02
N GLU A 499 -20.92 -2.11 -0.21
CA GLU A 499 -21.60 -3.28 -0.75
C GLU A 499 -22.73 -3.72 0.19
N VAL A 500 -23.72 -4.41 -0.36
CA VAL A 500 -24.86 -4.93 0.45
C VAL A 500 -24.32 -5.91 1.50
N ALA A 501 -24.61 -5.62 2.78
CA ALA A 501 -24.12 -6.41 3.88
C ALA A 501 -24.94 -7.69 4.10
N ASN A 502 -24.34 -8.70 4.75
CA ASN A 502 -24.98 -9.96 5.12
C ASN A 502 -26.28 -9.75 5.89
N ARG A 503 -26.29 -8.84 6.89
CA ARG A 503 -27.48 -8.51 7.69
C ARG A 503 -28.64 -7.99 6.84
N ASP A 504 -28.35 -7.24 5.78
CA ASP A 504 -29.39 -6.64 4.95
C ASP A 504 -29.92 -7.65 3.93
N PHE A 505 -29.07 -8.48 3.38
CA PHE A 505 -29.47 -9.58 2.53
C PHE A 505 -30.31 -10.64 3.30
N LYS A 506 -30.02 -10.85 4.58
CA LYS A 506 -30.81 -11.73 5.45
C LYS A 506 -32.23 -11.22 5.60
N LYS A 507 -32.47 -9.92 5.73
CA LYS A 507 -33.84 -9.34 5.74
C LYS A 507 -34.62 -9.65 4.49
N PHE A 508 -33.97 -9.65 3.32
CA PHE A 508 -34.58 -10.06 2.04
C PHE A 508 -35.03 -11.52 2.08
N ILE A 509 -34.19 -12.43 2.58
CA ILE A 509 -34.54 -13.85 2.73
C ILE A 509 -35.72 -14.01 3.69
N GLU A 510 -35.67 -13.39 4.86
CA GLU A 510 -36.70 -13.43 5.90
C GLU A 510 -38.02 -12.84 5.42
N ALA A 511 -38.00 -11.86 4.52
CA ALA A 511 -39.18 -11.29 3.87
C ALA A 511 -39.75 -12.17 2.73
N GLY A 512 -39.24 -13.39 2.57
CA GLY A 512 -39.70 -14.31 1.52
C GLY A 512 -39.12 -14.08 0.14
N GLY A 513 -37.97 -13.43 0.07
CA GLY A 513 -37.31 -13.03 -1.18
C GLY A 513 -37.11 -14.18 -2.18
N TYR A 514 -36.82 -15.39 -1.70
CA TYR A 514 -36.67 -16.60 -2.56
C TYR A 514 -37.98 -17.32 -2.89
N THR A 515 -39.10 -16.93 -2.29
CA THR A 515 -40.39 -17.56 -2.49
C THR A 515 -41.38 -16.71 -3.28
N ASP A 516 -41.15 -15.40 -3.37
CA ASP A 516 -42.07 -14.47 -4.06
C ASP A 516 -41.53 -14.13 -5.46
N PRO A 517 -42.13 -14.62 -6.54
CA PRO A 517 -41.65 -14.41 -7.91
C PRO A 517 -41.69 -12.96 -8.38
N LYS A 518 -42.40 -12.05 -7.69
CA LYS A 518 -42.50 -10.63 -8.09
C LYS A 518 -41.16 -9.88 -8.07
N TYR A 519 -40.18 -10.37 -7.30
CA TYR A 519 -38.86 -9.77 -7.22
C TYR A 519 -37.92 -10.24 -8.35
N TRP A 520 -38.22 -11.41 -8.97
CA TRP A 520 -37.42 -12.04 -9.99
C TRP A 520 -37.92 -11.68 -11.38
N GLN A 521 -37.70 -10.41 -11.76
CA GLN A 521 -38.29 -9.80 -12.95
C GLN A 521 -37.59 -10.19 -14.26
N GLN A 522 -36.47 -10.83 -14.21
CA GLN A 522 -35.68 -11.19 -15.37
C GLN A 522 -35.86 -12.68 -15.70
N PRO A 523 -35.99 -13.05 -17.00
CA PRO A 523 -36.05 -14.45 -17.40
C PRO A 523 -34.73 -15.17 -17.09
N PHE A 524 -34.81 -16.40 -16.68
CA PHE A 524 -33.66 -17.23 -16.34
C PHE A 524 -33.23 -18.06 -17.53
N PHE A 525 -31.94 -17.95 -17.92
CA PHE A 525 -31.37 -18.72 -19.02
C PHE A 525 -30.19 -19.56 -18.56
N ASP A 526 -30.24 -20.88 -18.89
CA ASP A 526 -29.11 -21.81 -18.77
C ASP A 526 -28.64 -22.15 -20.19
N GLY A 527 -27.64 -21.43 -20.67
CA GLY A 527 -27.29 -21.40 -22.10
C GLY A 527 -28.44 -20.81 -22.91
N THR A 528 -29.03 -21.61 -23.77
CA THR A 528 -30.20 -21.22 -24.61
C THR A 528 -31.55 -21.67 -24.02
N ARG A 529 -31.54 -22.44 -22.93
CA ARG A 529 -32.75 -22.96 -22.30
C ARG A 529 -33.28 -21.96 -21.28
N GLU A 530 -34.52 -21.56 -21.44
CA GLU A 530 -35.24 -20.78 -20.42
C GLU A 530 -35.69 -21.72 -19.28
N LEU A 531 -35.46 -21.27 -18.03
CA LEU A 531 -35.85 -21.99 -16.82
C LEU A 531 -37.07 -21.33 -16.21
N SER A 532 -37.96 -22.15 -15.66
CA SER A 532 -39.00 -21.64 -14.79
C SER A 532 -38.45 -21.08 -13.49
N PHE A 533 -39.23 -20.19 -12.83
CA PHE A 533 -38.84 -19.62 -11.52
C PHE A 533 -38.45 -20.71 -10.51
N LYS A 534 -39.23 -21.79 -10.45
CA LYS A 534 -38.99 -22.90 -9.52
C LYS A 534 -37.67 -23.63 -9.82
N GLU A 535 -37.36 -23.89 -11.08
CA GLU A 535 -36.11 -24.53 -11.49
C GLU A 535 -34.91 -23.65 -11.20
N ALA A 536 -35.01 -22.33 -11.43
CA ALA A 536 -33.93 -21.39 -11.22
C ALA A 536 -33.64 -21.21 -9.73
N VAL A 537 -34.69 -20.92 -8.91
CA VAL A 537 -34.53 -20.67 -7.47
C VAL A 537 -34.05 -21.92 -6.72
N ALA A 538 -34.40 -23.13 -7.17
CA ALA A 538 -33.85 -24.37 -6.60
C ALA A 538 -32.32 -24.48 -6.69
N ARG A 539 -31.65 -23.70 -7.53
CA ARG A 539 -30.19 -23.66 -7.65
C ARG A 539 -29.51 -22.70 -6.62
N PHE A 540 -30.29 -21.79 -6.04
CA PHE A 540 -29.79 -20.76 -5.13
C PHE A 540 -29.81 -21.26 -3.69
N THR A 541 -28.90 -22.18 -3.38
CA THR A 541 -28.79 -22.77 -2.04
C THR A 541 -27.46 -22.46 -1.39
N ASP A 542 -27.45 -22.37 -0.08
CA ASP A 542 -26.26 -22.34 0.75
C ASP A 542 -25.54 -23.70 0.77
N ARG A 543 -24.45 -23.82 1.49
CA ARG A 543 -23.64 -25.06 1.62
C ARG A 543 -24.42 -26.22 2.24
N THR A 544 -25.53 -25.95 2.91
CA THR A 544 -26.39 -26.94 3.55
C THR A 544 -27.67 -27.25 2.78
N GLY A 545 -27.85 -26.67 1.59
CA GLY A 545 -29.00 -26.90 0.72
C GLY A 545 -30.24 -26.04 1.05
N ARG A 546 -30.13 -25.05 1.93
CA ARG A 546 -31.18 -24.06 2.20
C ARG A 546 -31.08 -22.90 1.22
N SER A 547 -32.22 -22.27 0.89
CA SER A 547 -32.20 -21.07 0.03
C SER A 547 -31.36 -19.95 0.68
N GLY A 548 -30.39 -19.42 -0.07
CA GLY A 548 -29.51 -18.38 0.41
C GLY A 548 -28.15 -18.37 -0.32
N PRO A 549 -27.27 -17.39 0.00
CA PRO A 549 -25.94 -17.23 -0.58
C PRO A 549 -25.08 -18.48 -0.44
N ALA A 550 -24.31 -18.84 -1.49
CA ALA A 550 -23.46 -20.03 -1.52
C ALA A 550 -22.37 -20.03 -0.44
N SER A 551 -22.00 -18.87 0.09
CA SER A 551 -21.04 -18.72 1.17
C SER A 551 -21.60 -18.99 2.57
N TRP A 552 -22.94 -19.05 2.72
CA TRP A 552 -23.60 -19.24 4.00
C TRP A 552 -23.75 -20.73 4.38
N GLU A 553 -24.09 -20.96 5.63
CA GLU A 553 -24.39 -22.29 6.18
C GLU A 553 -25.63 -22.22 7.07
N VAL A 554 -26.51 -23.23 6.96
CA VAL A 554 -27.74 -23.37 7.76
C VAL A 554 -28.65 -22.13 7.66
N GLY A 555 -28.67 -21.48 6.48
CA GLY A 555 -29.47 -20.29 6.22
C GLY A 555 -28.95 -19.00 6.88
N SER A 556 -27.70 -18.98 7.28
CA SER A 556 -27.07 -17.81 7.93
C SER A 556 -25.59 -17.69 7.59
N TYR A 557 -25.02 -16.53 7.88
CA TYR A 557 -23.59 -16.23 7.81
C TYR A 557 -22.91 -16.48 9.17
N PRO A 558 -21.55 -16.54 9.25
CA PRO A 558 -20.81 -16.71 10.50
C PRO A 558 -21.11 -15.60 11.51
N GLU A 559 -21.10 -15.92 12.80
CA GLU A 559 -21.27 -14.94 13.89
C GLU A 559 -20.25 -13.80 13.78
N GLY A 560 -20.71 -12.58 13.98
CA GLY A 560 -19.87 -11.37 13.83
C GLY A 560 -19.67 -10.88 12.40
N HIS A 561 -20.24 -11.55 11.37
CA HIS A 561 -20.14 -11.16 9.98
C HIS A 561 -21.35 -10.34 9.47
N ASP A 562 -22.09 -9.69 10.36
CA ASP A 562 -23.28 -8.90 10.00
C ASP A 562 -22.97 -7.76 9.02
N ALA A 563 -21.85 -7.05 9.24
CA ALA A 563 -21.41 -5.90 8.45
C ALA A 563 -20.51 -6.27 7.26
N PHE A 564 -20.18 -7.56 7.09
CA PHE A 564 -19.42 -8.02 5.93
C PHE A 564 -20.31 -8.02 4.68
N PRO A 565 -19.74 -7.80 3.47
CA PRO A 565 -20.51 -7.89 2.24
C PRO A 565 -21.11 -9.29 2.08
N VAL A 566 -22.32 -9.35 1.58
CA VAL A 566 -22.89 -10.63 1.14
C VAL A 566 -22.11 -11.11 -0.10
N ALA A 567 -21.67 -12.34 -0.07
CA ALA A 567 -20.88 -12.93 -1.12
C ALA A 567 -21.37 -14.34 -1.49
N GLY A 568 -20.97 -14.83 -2.65
CA GLY A 568 -21.48 -16.13 -3.14
C GLY A 568 -22.91 -16.02 -3.65
N ILE A 569 -23.26 -14.93 -4.31
CA ILE A 569 -24.57 -14.68 -4.92
C ILE A 569 -24.47 -14.54 -6.43
N SER A 570 -25.52 -14.98 -7.13
CA SER A 570 -25.67 -14.81 -8.57
C SER A 570 -26.16 -13.41 -8.94
N TRP A 571 -26.05 -13.05 -10.21
CA TRP A 571 -26.64 -11.83 -10.75
C TRP A 571 -28.16 -11.78 -10.51
N TYR A 572 -28.85 -12.92 -10.65
CA TYR A 572 -30.29 -13.00 -10.43
C TYR A 572 -30.67 -12.71 -8.98
N GLU A 573 -29.92 -13.24 -8.01
CA GLU A 573 -30.13 -12.98 -6.58
C GLU A 573 -29.90 -11.48 -6.25
N ALA A 574 -28.84 -10.91 -6.82
CA ALA A 574 -28.54 -9.48 -6.67
C ALA A 574 -29.64 -8.58 -7.25
N ALA A 575 -30.13 -8.91 -8.47
CA ALA A 575 -31.23 -8.17 -9.10
C ALA A 575 -32.57 -8.30 -8.33
N ALA A 576 -32.85 -9.49 -7.79
CA ALA A 576 -34.06 -9.73 -6.98
C ALA A 576 -34.01 -8.96 -5.65
N TYR A 577 -32.86 -8.95 -4.97
CA TYR A 577 -32.67 -8.10 -3.78
C TYR A 577 -32.87 -6.62 -4.12
N ALA A 578 -32.25 -6.13 -5.20
CA ALA A 578 -32.40 -4.74 -5.60
C ALA A 578 -33.88 -4.35 -5.85
N ALA A 579 -34.64 -5.22 -6.53
CA ALA A 579 -36.06 -5.05 -6.74
C ALA A 579 -36.87 -5.05 -5.42
N TRP A 580 -36.54 -5.93 -4.47
CA TRP A 580 -37.15 -5.96 -3.14
C TRP A 580 -36.88 -4.68 -2.35
N ALA A 581 -35.65 -4.18 -2.42
CA ALA A 581 -35.23 -2.97 -1.72
C ALA A 581 -35.74 -1.66 -2.38
N GLY A 582 -36.48 -1.73 -3.51
CA GLY A 582 -36.88 -0.56 -4.29
C GLY A 582 -35.70 0.19 -4.91
N LYS A 583 -34.63 -0.53 -5.22
CA LYS A 583 -33.39 -0.08 -5.84
C LYS A 583 -33.17 -0.81 -7.18
N SER A 584 -32.04 -0.58 -7.83
CA SER A 584 -31.58 -1.35 -9.00
C SER A 584 -30.08 -1.62 -8.91
N LEU A 585 -29.58 -2.61 -9.66
CA LEU A 585 -28.15 -2.74 -9.87
C LEU A 585 -27.62 -1.54 -10.69
N PRO A 586 -26.40 -1.07 -10.43
CA PRO A 586 -25.77 -0.06 -11.27
C PRO A 586 -25.57 -0.60 -12.69
N THR A 587 -25.72 0.22 -13.72
CA THR A 587 -25.18 -0.09 -15.03
C THR A 587 -23.67 0.13 -15.03
N ILE A 588 -22.95 -0.40 -16.04
CA ILE A 588 -21.51 -0.12 -16.17
C ILE A 588 -21.23 1.39 -16.26
N PHE A 589 -22.15 2.19 -16.81
CA PHE A 589 -22.04 3.64 -16.90
C PHE A 589 -22.14 4.30 -15.52
N HIS A 590 -23.08 3.87 -14.67
CA HIS A 590 -23.19 4.36 -13.29
C HIS A 590 -21.96 3.96 -12.47
N TRP A 591 -21.52 2.70 -12.62
CA TRP A 591 -20.35 2.20 -11.90
C TRP A 591 -19.08 2.93 -12.35
N ASN A 592 -18.85 3.06 -13.67
CA ASN A 592 -17.73 3.79 -14.25
C ASN A 592 -17.67 5.26 -13.76
N ARG A 593 -18.83 5.93 -13.71
CA ARG A 593 -18.95 7.30 -13.23
C ARG A 593 -18.42 7.48 -11.81
N VAL A 594 -18.63 6.49 -10.96
CA VAL A 594 -18.26 6.54 -9.54
C VAL A 594 -16.86 5.98 -9.30
N ALA A 595 -16.48 4.91 -9.96
CA ALA A 595 -15.22 4.23 -9.79
C ALA A 595 -14.04 5.00 -10.41
N PHE A 596 -14.21 5.49 -11.65
CA PHE A 596 -13.14 6.15 -12.39
C PHE A 596 -13.21 7.67 -12.24
N THR A 597 -12.64 8.14 -11.16
CA THR A 597 -12.43 9.55 -10.85
C THR A 597 -10.92 9.81 -10.77
N VAL A 598 -10.56 11.06 -10.63
CA VAL A 598 -9.14 11.45 -10.44
C VAL A 598 -8.47 10.78 -9.25
N ALA A 599 -9.25 10.33 -8.27
CA ALA A 599 -8.74 9.62 -7.10
C ALA A 599 -8.62 8.10 -7.29
N SER A 600 -8.96 7.54 -8.45
CA SER A 600 -9.02 6.08 -8.68
C SER A 600 -7.68 5.39 -8.42
N SER A 601 -6.56 6.01 -8.77
CA SER A 601 -5.23 5.48 -8.49
C SER A 601 -4.89 5.40 -6.99
N ARG A 602 -5.64 6.12 -6.14
CA ARG A 602 -5.41 6.17 -4.68
C ARG A 602 -6.32 5.24 -3.89
N ILE A 603 -7.44 4.81 -4.47
CA ILE A 603 -8.31 3.85 -3.76
C ILE A 603 -7.72 2.45 -3.73
N VAL A 604 -7.06 2.01 -4.81
CA VAL A 604 -6.50 0.65 -4.95
C VAL A 604 -5.54 0.29 -3.81
N PRO A 605 -4.53 1.11 -3.43
CA PRO A 605 -3.62 0.78 -2.32
C PRO A 605 -4.29 0.68 -0.93
N LEU A 606 -5.48 1.27 -0.78
CA LEU A 606 -6.27 1.24 0.46
C LEU A 606 -7.38 0.20 0.44
N SER A 607 -7.51 -0.54 -0.66
CA SER A 607 -8.56 -1.50 -0.93
C SER A 607 -8.18 -2.91 -0.49
N ASN A 608 -9.19 -3.77 -0.30
CA ASN A 608 -8.98 -5.16 0.02
C ASN A 608 -8.85 -6.00 -1.27
N LEU A 609 -7.67 -5.96 -1.87
CA LEU A 609 -7.24 -6.76 -3.02
C LEU A 609 -6.05 -7.63 -2.62
N ALA A 610 -5.85 -8.77 -3.30
CA ALA A 610 -4.83 -9.77 -2.98
C ALA A 610 -4.84 -10.20 -1.49
N GLY A 611 -6.01 -10.12 -0.84
CA GLY A 611 -6.25 -10.49 0.54
C GLY A 611 -6.63 -11.97 0.69
N THR A 612 -7.01 -12.35 1.91
CA THR A 612 -7.39 -13.74 2.24
C THR A 612 -8.88 -13.91 2.52
N ALA A 613 -9.59 -12.82 2.77
CA ALA A 613 -11.02 -12.79 3.04
C ALA A 613 -11.60 -11.39 2.81
N ALA A 614 -12.92 -11.29 2.67
CA ALA A 614 -13.64 -10.02 2.69
C ALA A 614 -13.50 -9.33 4.06
N VAL A 615 -13.65 -8.00 4.09
CA VAL A 615 -13.65 -7.18 5.31
C VAL A 615 -15.00 -6.51 5.50
N ALA A 616 -15.32 -6.15 6.74
CA ALA A 616 -16.55 -5.44 7.06
C ALA A 616 -16.50 -3.96 6.57
N ALA A 617 -17.66 -3.39 6.35
CA ALA A 617 -17.81 -2.01 5.84
C ALA A 617 -17.11 -0.94 6.72
N ASP A 618 -17.06 -1.14 8.04
CA ASP A 618 -16.36 -0.24 8.98
C ASP A 618 -14.84 -0.38 8.98
N GLY A 619 -14.32 -1.44 8.35
CA GLY A 619 -12.88 -1.68 8.17
C GLY A 619 -12.29 -1.05 6.90
N THR A 620 -13.12 -0.48 6.04
CA THR A 620 -12.73 -0.02 4.72
C THR A 620 -12.22 1.43 4.71
N LYS A 621 -11.21 1.70 3.88
CA LYS A 621 -10.53 3.00 3.83
C LYS A 621 -10.48 3.61 2.44
N SER A 622 -10.91 2.89 1.42
CA SER A 622 -10.82 3.23 0.00
C SER A 622 -11.95 4.15 -0.48
N MET A 623 -12.14 5.29 0.18
CA MET A 623 -13.19 6.27 -0.17
C MET A 623 -12.88 7.00 -1.47
N ASN A 624 -13.84 7.08 -2.38
CA ASN A 624 -13.75 7.93 -3.57
C ASN A 624 -14.28 9.35 -3.31
N ARG A 625 -14.33 10.19 -4.37
CA ARG A 625 -14.80 11.57 -4.27
C ARG A 625 -16.31 11.74 -3.96
N PHE A 626 -17.10 10.70 -3.98
CA PHE A 626 -18.53 10.76 -3.65
C PHE A 626 -18.84 10.17 -2.27
N GLY A 627 -17.83 9.81 -1.49
CA GLY A 627 -18.03 9.13 -0.21
C GLY A 627 -18.53 7.71 -0.37
N VAL A 628 -18.19 7.04 -1.48
CA VAL A 628 -18.44 5.61 -1.74
C VAL A 628 -17.15 4.85 -1.48
N TYR A 629 -17.24 3.71 -0.82
CA TYR A 629 -16.13 2.86 -0.40
C TYR A 629 -16.12 1.54 -1.18
N ASP A 630 -14.98 0.86 -1.22
CA ASP A 630 -14.79 -0.51 -1.74
C ASP A 630 -15.21 -0.73 -3.19
N LEU A 631 -15.13 0.32 -4.02
CA LEU A 631 -15.28 0.14 -5.47
C LEU A 631 -14.13 -0.67 -6.08
N ALA A 632 -12.99 -0.76 -5.37
CA ALA A 632 -11.90 -1.65 -5.71
C ALA A 632 -11.74 -2.69 -4.61
N GLY A 633 -11.78 -3.98 -4.99
CA GLY A 633 -11.58 -5.10 -4.06
C GLY A 633 -12.80 -5.44 -3.23
N ASN A 634 -12.58 -6.14 -2.14
CA ASN A 634 -13.53 -6.71 -1.21
C ASN A 634 -14.44 -7.76 -1.86
N VAL A 635 -15.53 -7.38 -2.54
CA VAL A 635 -16.27 -8.30 -3.42
C VAL A 635 -16.43 -7.69 -4.80
N ARG A 636 -16.45 -8.54 -5.83
CA ARG A 636 -16.82 -8.15 -7.18
C ARG A 636 -18.28 -7.74 -7.21
N GLU A 637 -18.60 -6.69 -7.95
CA GLU A 637 -19.93 -6.08 -7.95
C GLU A 637 -20.69 -6.37 -9.23
N TRP A 638 -21.80 -7.12 -9.13
CA TRP A 638 -22.70 -7.34 -10.24
C TRP A 638 -23.29 -6.03 -10.76
N THR A 639 -23.21 -5.82 -12.06
CA THR A 639 -23.87 -4.71 -12.76
C THR A 639 -25.01 -5.20 -13.63
N TRP A 640 -25.83 -4.26 -14.10
CA TRP A 640 -27.04 -4.60 -14.87
C TRP A 640 -26.76 -5.15 -16.26
N ASN A 641 -25.76 -4.60 -16.96
CA ASN A 641 -25.57 -4.86 -18.39
C ASN A 641 -25.15 -6.29 -18.70
N ALA A 642 -25.78 -6.83 -19.75
CA ALA A 642 -25.37 -8.09 -20.34
C ALA A 642 -24.15 -7.91 -21.27
N SER A 643 -23.33 -8.95 -21.40
CA SER A 643 -22.22 -9.06 -22.35
C SER A 643 -22.31 -10.36 -23.16
N ASP A 644 -21.47 -10.48 -24.19
CA ASP A 644 -21.25 -11.71 -24.96
C ASP A 644 -22.54 -12.31 -25.54
N GLY A 645 -23.34 -11.47 -26.19
CA GLY A 645 -24.64 -11.85 -26.75
C GLY A 645 -25.67 -12.25 -25.69
N GLY A 646 -25.57 -11.72 -24.50
CA GLY A 646 -26.45 -12.02 -23.36
C GLY A 646 -26.05 -13.21 -22.50
N LYS A 647 -24.94 -13.89 -22.81
CA LYS A 647 -24.43 -15.04 -22.05
C LYS A 647 -23.78 -14.66 -20.74
N GLY A 648 -23.21 -13.46 -20.67
CA GLY A 648 -22.53 -12.89 -19.50
C GLY A 648 -23.26 -11.70 -18.91
N ARG A 649 -22.87 -11.35 -17.68
CA ARG A 649 -23.18 -10.10 -16.99
C ARG A 649 -21.88 -9.49 -16.49
N PHE A 650 -21.71 -8.19 -16.65
CA PHE A 650 -20.53 -7.54 -16.12
C PHE A 650 -20.53 -7.60 -14.59
N ILE A 651 -19.36 -7.89 -14.02
CA ILE A 651 -19.09 -7.93 -12.60
C ILE A 651 -17.72 -7.28 -12.37
N LEU A 652 -17.69 -6.14 -11.67
CA LEU A 652 -16.60 -5.19 -11.71
C LEU A 652 -15.91 -5.03 -10.35
N GLY A 653 -14.80 -4.32 -10.31
CA GLY A 653 -14.14 -3.89 -9.08
C GLY A 653 -13.07 -4.85 -8.54
N GLY A 654 -13.08 -6.11 -8.94
CA GLY A 654 -12.27 -7.16 -8.33
C GLY A 654 -12.80 -7.57 -6.95
N GLY A 655 -12.43 -8.75 -6.48
CA GLY A 655 -12.76 -9.25 -5.14
C GLY A 655 -11.51 -9.35 -4.25
N TRP A 656 -11.71 -9.68 -2.99
CA TRP A 656 -10.64 -9.75 -1.98
C TRP A 656 -9.44 -10.64 -2.36
N SER A 657 -9.65 -11.66 -3.18
CA SER A 657 -8.56 -12.56 -3.64
C SER A 657 -7.94 -12.14 -4.96
N ASP A 658 -8.50 -11.14 -5.63
CA ASP A 658 -8.04 -10.72 -6.94
C ASP A 658 -6.82 -9.80 -6.83
N PRO A 659 -5.93 -9.79 -7.82
CA PRO A 659 -4.84 -8.84 -7.87
C PRO A 659 -5.34 -7.41 -8.12
N ASP A 660 -4.51 -6.43 -7.82
CA ASP A 660 -4.83 -4.99 -7.88
C ASP A 660 -5.35 -4.50 -9.24
N TYR A 661 -4.88 -5.07 -10.34
CA TYR A 661 -5.34 -4.71 -11.68
C TYR A 661 -6.78 -5.13 -11.98
N ALA A 662 -7.37 -6.06 -11.21
CA ALA A 662 -8.76 -6.50 -11.40
C ALA A 662 -9.79 -5.36 -11.23
N PHE A 663 -9.42 -4.28 -10.54
CA PHE A 663 -10.22 -3.06 -10.47
C PHE A 663 -10.46 -2.44 -11.85
N MET A 664 -9.49 -2.55 -12.75
CA MET A 664 -9.57 -1.97 -14.09
C MET A 664 -10.18 -2.94 -15.12
N ASP A 665 -10.51 -4.18 -14.75
CA ASP A 665 -10.98 -5.19 -15.70
C ASP A 665 -12.49 -5.09 -15.94
N ALA A 666 -12.89 -4.98 -17.21
CA ALA A 666 -14.29 -5.12 -17.67
C ALA A 666 -14.73 -6.59 -17.66
N TYR A 667 -14.67 -7.24 -16.49
CA TYR A 667 -14.92 -8.66 -16.33
C TYR A 667 -16.41 -9.01 -16.45
N ALA A 668 -16.72 -10.14 -17.04
CA ALA A 668 -18.08 -10.67 -17.16
C ALA A 668 -18.14 -12.16 -16.82
N GLN A 669 -19.19 -12.56 -16.14
CA GLN A 669 -19.43 -13.96 -15.74
C GLN A 669 -20.82 -14.42 -16.13
N ALA A 670 -21.04 -15.74 -16.13
CA ALA A 670 -22.38 -16.32 -16.30
C ALA A 670 -23.31 -15.81 -15.19
N PRO A 671 -24.56 -15.43 -15.50
CA PRO A 671 -25.47 -14.84 -14.52
C PRO A 671 -25.85 -15.77 -13.35
N PHE A 672 -25.60 -17.07 -13.46
CA PHE A 672 -25.74 -18.06 -12.38
C PHE A 672 -24.47 -18.28 -11.56
N ASP A 673 -23.35 -17.63 -11.91
CA ASP A 673 -22.10 -17.79 -11.16
C ASP A 673 -22.25 -17.26 -9.72
N ARG A 674 -21.73 -18.03 -8.75
CA ARG A 674 -21.85 -17.77 -7.32
C ARG A 674 -20.51 -17.96 -6.61
N ALA A 675 -19.44 -17.46 -7.24
CA ALA A 675 -18.12 -17.49 -6.64
C ALA A 675 -18.10 -16.72 -5.29
N ALA A 676 -17.24 -17.14 -4.37
CA ALA A 676 -17.14 -16.57 -3.03
C ALA A 676 -16.76 -15.07 -3.01
N THR A 677 -16.29 -14.55 -4.13
CA THR A 677 -15.96 -13.13 -4.34
C THR A 677 -17.08 -12.32 -4.98
N ASN A 678 -18.20 -12.94 -5.39
CA ASN A 678 -19.29 -12.26 -6.08
C ASN A 678 -20.28 -11.66 -5.09
N GLY A 679 -20.37 -10.35 -5.08
CA GLY A 679 -21.30 -9.52 -4.31
C GLY A 679 -21.93 -8.45 -5.19
N PHE A 680 -22.42 -7.37 -4.59
CA PHE A 680 -23.04 -6.24 -5.31
C PHE A 680 -23.32 -5.05 -4.41
N ARG A 681 -23.56 -3.91 -5.05
CA ARG A 681 -24.21 -2.72 -4.44
C ARG A 681 -25.38 -2.28 -5.28
N CYS A 682 -26.24 -1.40 -4.74
CA CYS A 682 -27.40 -0.90 -5.44
C CYS A 682 -27.30 0.61 -5.70
N ILE A 683 -28.12 1.05 -6.66
CA ILE A 683 -28.38 2.46 -6.92
C ILE A 683 -29.88 2.75 -6.83
N ARG A 684 -30.22 4.03 -6.64
CA ARG A 684 -31.57 4.58 -6.82
C ARG A 684 -31.49 5.75 -7.79
N VAL A 685 -32.09 5.62 -8.95
CA VAL A 685 -32.21 6.70 -9.94
C VAL A 685 -33.24 7.69 -9.46
N LEU A 686 -32.90 8.99 -9.47
CA LEU A 686 -33.76 10.06 -8.93
C LEU A 686 -34.75 10.59 -9.93
N SER A 687 -34.52 10.36 -11.23
CA SER A 687 -35.47 10.74 -12.30
C SER A 687 -35.65 9.59 -13.28
N THR A 688 -36.90 9.29 -13.67
CA THR A 688 -37.22 8.34 -14.73
C THR A 688 -37.17 9.04 -16.09
N ASP A 689 -35.99 9.05 -16.71
CA ASP A 689 -35.83 9.53 -18.07
C ASP A 689 -35.73 8.34 -19.05
N ARG A 690 -36.04 8.59 -20.33
CA ARG A 690 -35.92 7.62 -21.44
C ARG A 690 -34.46 7.10 -21.62
N SER A 691 -33.46 7.78 -21.06
CA SER A 691 -32.08 7.38 -21.06
C SER A 691 -31.83 6.05 -20.29
N ALA A 692 -32.70 5.67 -19.34
CA ALA A 692 -32.51 4.46 -18.54
C ALA A 692 -32.41 3.19 -19.40
N ALA A 693 -33.26 3.04 -20.43
CA ALA A 693 -33.23 1.88 -21.34
C ALA A 693 -31.93 1.83 -22.16
N GLN A 694 -31.40 3.00 -22.56
CA GLN A 694 -30.14 3.09 -23.30
C GLN A 694 -28.96 2.67 -22.43
N LEU A 695 -28.94 3.05 -21.15
CA LEU A 695 -27.90 2.64 -20.23
C LEU A 695 -27.96 1.17 -19.85
N GLN A 696 -29.13 0.54 -19.94
CA GLN A 696 -29.35 -0.88 -19.60
C GLN A 696 -29.13 -1.83 -20.76
N ARG A 697 -28.81 -1.36 -21.97
CA ARG A 697 -28.58 -2.21 -23.14
C ARG A 697 -27.49 -3.26 -22.91
N ALA A 698 -27.56 -4.34 -23.66
CA ALA A 698 -26.44 -5.27 -23.75
C ALA A 698 -25.23 -4.59 -24.42
N ILE A 699 -24.04 -4.94 -23.97
CA ILE A 699 -22.78 -4.40 -24.46
C ILE A 699 -21.85 -5.58 -24.72
N ASP A 700 -21.58 -5.83 -25.98
CA ASP A 700 -20.66 -6.88 -26.38
C ASP A 700 -19.26 -6.27 -26.49
N ARG A 701 -18.27 -6.98 -25.95
CA ARG A 701 -16.87 -6.63 -26.13
C ARG A 701 -16.47 -6.94 -27.57
N PRO A 702 -15.93 -5.97 -28.32
CA PRO A 702 -15.46 -6.25 -29.66
C PRO A 702 -14.29 -7.26 -29.60
N HIS A 703 -14.28 -8.16 -30.55
CA HIS A 703 -13.16 -9.07 -30.80
C HIS A 703 -12.97 -9.23 -32.30
N ARG A 704 -11.75 -9.57 -32.67
CA ARG A 704 -11.35 -9.80 -34.06
C ARG A 704 -10.80 -11.20 -34.20
N ASP A 705 -11.31 -11.97 -35.18
CA ASP A 705 -10.83 -13.31 -35.41
C ASP A 705 -9.69 -13.30 -36.46
N PHE A 706 -8.52 -12.93 -36.00
CA PHE A 706 -7.30 -12.86 -36.81
C PHE A 706 -6.94 -14.16 -37.51
N LEU A 707 -7.30 -15.33 -36.95
CA LEU A 707 -6.95 -16.63 -37.54
C LEU A 707 -7.75 -16.95 -38.80
N THR A 708 -8.88 -16.27 -39.01
CA THR A 708 -9.70 -16.43 -40.21
C THR A 708 -9.41 -15.36 -41.27
N GLU A 709 -8.70 -14.32 -40.93
CA GLU A 709 -8.40 -13.20 -41.82
C GLU A 709 -7.24 -13.55 -42.78
N LYS A 710 -7.29 -12.96 -43.96
CA LYS A 710 -6.27 -13.17 -44.99
C LYS A 710 -5.42 -11.89 -45.12
N PRO A 711 -4.11 -11.98 -44.98
CA PRO A 711 -3.22 -10.86 -45.23
C PRO A 711 -3.22 -10.51 -46.74
N ALA A 712 -2.83 -9.26 -47.01
CA ALA A 712 -2.61 -8.77 -48.36
C ALA A 712 -1.59 -9.64 -49.10
N SER A 713 -1.79 -9.80 -50.40
CA SER A 713 -0.79 -10.48 -51.24
C SER A 713 0.56 -9.75 -51.26
N ASP A 714 1.63 -10.45 -51.53
CA ASP A 714 2.98 -9.85 -51.57
C ASP A 714 3.07 -8.70 -52.55
N ALA A 715 2.37 -8.74 -53.68
CA ALA A 715 2.34 -7.66 -54.66
C ALA A 715 1.66 -6.38 -54.06
N VAL A 716 0.58 -6.54 -53.32
CA VAL A 716 -0.10 -5.44 -52.62
C VAL A 716 0.76 -4.94 -51.47
N PHE A 717 1.29 -5.83 -50.66
CA PHE A 717 2.16 -5.49 -49.53
C PHE A 717 3.39 -4.71 -49.94
N ALA A 718 3.99 -5.02 -51.11
CA ALA A 718 5.10 -4.25 -51.68
C ALA A 718 4.72 -2.78 -51.91
N GLN A 719 3.46 -2.46 -52.21
CA GLN A 719 2.99 -1.07 -52.34
C GLN A 719 2.87 -0.42 -50.94
N TYR A 720 2.40 -1.16 -49.93
CA TYR A 720 2.32 -0.65 -48.56
C TYR A 720 3.73 -0.29 -48.06
N LEU A 721 4.72 -1.13 -48.25
CA LEU A 721 6.11 -0.88 -47.86
C LEU A 721 6.70 0.41 -48.41
N ARG A 722 6.26 0.88 -49.59
CA ARG A 722 6.74 2.14 -50.16
C ARG A 722 6.43 3.35 -49.30
N GLN A 723 5.36 3.31 -48.48
CA GLN A 723 4.99 4.41 -47.60
C GLN A 723 5.96 4.57 -46.41
N PHE A 724 6.62 3.51 -46.02
CA PHE A 724 7.63 3.50 -44.97
C PHE A 724 9.02 3.95 -45.42
N THR A 725 9.26 4.06 -46.75
CA THR A 725 10.52 4.55 -47.28
C THR A 725 10.66 6.07 -47.03
N TYR A 726 11.89 6.50 -46.88
CA TYR A 726 12.20 7.92 -46.69
C TYR A 726 13.61 8.25 -47.28
N ASP A 727 13.82 9.50 -47.63
CA ASP A 727 15.12 10.00 -48.06
C ASP A 727 16.05 10.12 -46.84
N LYS A 728 17.24 9.53 -46.94
CA LYS A 728 18.29 9.64 -45.91
C LYS A 728 18.92 11.04 -45.90
N THR A 729 18.16 12.05 -45.48
CA THR A 729 18.68 13.41 -45.27
C THR A 729 19.65 13.44 -44.10
N ALA A 730 20.49 14.48 -44.02
CA ALA A 730 21.45 14.64 -42.93
C ALA A 730 20.77 14.59 -41.56
N LEU A 731 21.25 13.74 -40.65
CA LEU A 731 20.72 13.61 -39.29
C LEU A 731 20.94 14.87 -38.45
N ALA A 732 22.05 15.56 -38.64
CA ALA A 732 22.48 16.72 -37.85
C ALA A 732 22.26 16.48 -36.32
N PRO A 733 22.88 15.43 -35.75
CA PRO A 733 22.66 15.06 -34.36
C PRO A 733 23.28 16.11 -33.41
N LYS A 734 22.61 16.34 -32.28
CA LYS A 734 23.07 17.21 -31.21
C LYS A 734 22.78 16.57 -29.86
N ILE A 735 23.78 16.51 -28.98
CA ILE A 735 23.59 16.16 -27.57
C ILE A 735 23.18 17.45 -26.86
N GLU A 736 21.95 17.48 -26.38
CA GLU A 736 21.38 18.63 -25.67
C GLU A 736 21.73 18.61 -24.18
N GLU A 737 21.79 17.42 -23.59
CA GLU A 737 22.11 17.21 -22.17
C GLU A 737 22.83 15.87 -22.01
N GLU A 738 23.81 15.85 -21.11
CA GLU A 738 24.44 14.61 -20.65
C GLU A 738 24.41 14.55 -19.12
N LYS A 739 23.99 13.42 -18.56
CA LYS A 739 23.90 13.23 -17.12
C LYS A 739 24.44 11.85 -16.73
N THR A 740 25.36 11.84 -15.76
CA THR A 740 25.82 10.60 -15.13
C THR A 740 24.78 10.07 -14.17
N LEU A 741 24.45 8.79 -14.28
CA LEU A 741 23.52 8.02 -13.45
C LEU A 741 24.27 6.85 -12.81
N PRO A 742 23.78 6.25 -11.73
CA PRO A 742 24.38 5.04 -11.16
C PRO A 742 24.50 3.88 -12.15
N SER A 743 23.60 3.80 -13.14
CA SER A 743 23.57 2.76 -14.17
C SER A 743 24.37 3.10 -15.42
N GLY A 744 25.01 4.28 -15.49
CA GLY A 744 25.76 4.71 -16.66
C GLY A 744 25.56 6.17 -17.02
N VAL A 745 25.51 6.49 -18.32
CA VAL A 745 25.35 7.87 -18.82
C VAL A 745 24.06 7.99 -19.60
N ARG A 746 23.24 8.99 -19.28
CA ARG A 746 22.07 9.39 -20.06
C ARG A 746 22.43 10.59 -20.94
N GLN A 747 22.24 10.47 -22.24
CA GLN A 747 22.31 11.58 -23.20
C GLN A 747 20.92 11.91 -23.74
N LYS A 748 20.51 13.17 -23.64
CA LYS A 748 19.36 13.71 -24.36
C LYS A 748 19.85 14.20 -25.71
N ILE A 749 19.34 13.60 -26.78
CA ILE A 749 19.81 13.84 -28.13
C ILE A 749 18.68 14.33 -29.04
N THR A 750 18.98 15.21 -29.96
CA THR A 750 18.07 15.62 -31.03
C THR A 750 18.71 15.41 -32.41
N PHE A 751 17.87 15.03 -33.38
CA PHE A 751 18.29 14.88 -34.78
C PHE A 751 17.12 15.08 -35.74
N ASN A 752 17.38 15.25 -37.03
CA ASN A 752 16.32 15.49 -38.00
C ASN A 752 15.46 14.24 -38.23
N ALA A 753 14.14 14.40 -38.15
CA ALA A 753 13.15 13.36 -38.50
C ALA A 753 13.20 13.10 -40.03
N ALA A 754 12.56 12.03 -40.45
CA ALA A 754 12.42 11.66 -41.87
C ALA A 754 11.30 12.42 -42.59
N TYR A 755 10.58 13.28 -41.94
CA TYR A 755 9.37 13.95 -42.42
C TYR A 755 9.24 15.35 -41.83
N GLY A 756 8.43 16.22 -42.47
CA GLY A 756 7.96 17.47 -41.91
C GLY A 756 9.01 18.54 -41.63
N GLY A 757 10.28 18.30 -41.94
CA GLY A 757 11.37 19.19 -41.52
C GLY A 757 11.53 19.31 -40.01
N GLU A 758 10.97 18.38 -39.25
CA GLU A 758 10.95 18.35 -37.78
C GLU A 758 12.27 17.82 -37.18
N ARG A 759 12.56 18.22 -35.97
CA ARG A 759 13.57 17.57 -35.15
C ARG A 759 12.91 16.59 -34.18
N MET A 760 13.41 15.38 -34.16
CA MET A 760 13.00 14.42 -33.15
C MET A 760 13.96 14.41 -31.95
N LEU A 761 13.42 14.04 -30.82
CA LEU A 761 14.09 13.87 -29.53
C LEU A 761 14.26 12.39 -29.23
N ALA A 762 15.38 11.98 -28.68
CA ALA A 762 15.61 10.66 -28.14
C ALA A 762 16.51 10.72 -26.90
N TYR A 763 16.45 9.67 -26.09
CA TYR A 763 17.42 9.47 -25.02
C TYR A 763 18.29 8.25 -25.35
N LEU A 764 19.59 8.40 -25.16
CA LEU A 764 20.54 7.31 -25.20
C LEU A 764 21.07 7.06 -23.79
N PHE A 765 20.91 5.83 -23.33
CA PHE A 765 21.46 5.34 -22.07
C PHE A 765 22.64 4.43 -22.36
N LEU A 766 23.82 4.87 -21.99
CA LEU A 766 25.06 4.08 -22.12
C LEU A 766 25.31 3.38 -20.78
N PRO A 767 25.67 2.08 -20.78
CA PRO A 767 25.91 1.33 -19.54
C PRO A 767 27.15 1.82 -18.79
N ALA A 768 27.14 1.68 -17.45
CA ALA A 768 28.31 1.97 -16.62
C ALA A 768 29.40 0.90 -16.78
N GLU A 769 28.99 -0.34 -17.06
CA GLU A 769 29.86 -1.50 -17.21
C GLU A 769 29.82 -2.02 -18.66
N GLY A 770 30.87 -2.74 -19.09
CA GLY A 770 30.99 -3.27 -20.42
C GLY A 770 31.97 -2.46 -21.29
N LYS A 771 32.21 -2.93 -22.51
CA LYS A 771 33.12 -2.31 -23.46
C LYS A 771 32.41 -1.98 -24.78
N PRO A 772 32.60 -0.75 -25.32
CA PRO A 772 32.07 -0.42 -26.62
C PRO A 772 32.78 -1.23 -27.73
N PRO A 773 32.11 -1.46 -28.88
CA PRO A 773 30.77 -0.98 -29.17
C PRO A 773 29.68 -1.80 -28.47
N TYR A 774 28.71 -1.09 -27.82
CA TYR A 774 27.63 -1.71 -27.07
C TYR A 774 26.53 -2.27 -27.98
N GLN A 775 25.97 -3.42 -27.63
CA GLN A 775 24.70 -3.91 -28.21
C GLN A 775 23.61 -2.90 -27.90
N VAL A 776 22.68 -2.71 -28.82
CA VAL A 776 21.64 -1.67 -28.71
C VAL A 776 20.26 -2.28 -28.57
N VAL A 777 19.47 -1.77 -27.62
CA VAL A 777 18.05 -2.04 -27.52
C VAL A 777 17.29 -0.76 -27.81
N VAL A 778 16.41 -0.78 -28.82
CA VAL A 778 15.53 0.36 -29.13
C VAL A 778 14.17 0.08 -28.53
N GLU A 779 13.70 0.97 -27.67
CA GLU A 779 12.45 0.82 -26.95
C GLU A 779 11.29 1.50 -27.67
N PHE A 780 10.10 0.89 -27.61
CA PHE A 780 8.83 1.52 -27.90
C PHE A 780 7.93 1.44 -26.65
N PRO A 781 7.45 2.60 -26.13
CA PRO A 781 6.73 2.68 -24.87
C PRO A 781 5.30 2.13 -24.95
N GLY A 782 4.65 2.02 -23.79
CA GLY A 782 3.20 1.81 -23.70
C GLY A 782 2.42 3.12 -23.93
N SER A 783 1.09 2.98 -24.05
CA SER A 783 0.15 4.07 -24.39
C SER A 783 0.15 5.25 -23.41
N GLY A 784 0.59 5.07 -22.16
CA GLY A 784 0.77 6.18 -21.21
C GLY A 784 1.68 7.31 -21.73
N ALA A 785 2.54 7.03 -22.74
CA ALA A 785 3.36 8.03 -23.41
C ALA A 785 2.54 9.08 -24.18
N ILE A 786 1.31 8.75 -24.60
CA ILE A 786 0.41 9.65 -25.33
C ILE A 786 -0.12 10.74 -24.40
N SER A 787 -0.50 10.40 -23.18
CA SER A 787 -1.05 11.32 -22.20
C SER A 787 0.01 12.10 -21.43
N THR A 788 1.24 11.61 -21.38
CA THR A 788 2.38 12.25 -20.70
C THR A 788 2.96 13.36 -21.57
N ARG A 789 3.07 14.59 -21.03
CA ARG A 789 3.52 15.76 -21.80
C ARG A 789 5.01 16.06 -21.68
N SER A 790 5.73 15.34 -20.85
CA SER A 790 7.17 15.55 -20.66
C SER A 790 7.91 14.23 -20.46
N SER A 791 9.00 14.05 -21.18
CA SER A 791 9.93 12.94 -21.02
C SER A 791 11.00 13.18 -19.93
N ALA A 792 10.91 14.28 -19.18
CA ALA A 792 11.88 14.60 -18.13
C ALA A 792 11.90 13.54 -16.99
N SER A 793 10.79 12.88 -16.75
CA SER A 793 10.57 11.83 -15.74
C SER A 793 10.24 10.48 -16.39
N LEU A 794 11.00 10.06 -17.41
CA LEU A 794 10.83 8.73 -17.99
C LEU A 794 10.91 7.65 -16.89
N ASP A 795 9.92 6.77 -16.83
CA ASP A 795 9.96 5.58 -15.97
C ASP A 795 10.95 4.56 -16.53
N LEU A 796 12.21 4.71 -16.14
CA LEU A 796 13.28 3.82 -16.53
C LEU A 796 13.31 2.52 -15.73
N GLY A 797 12.51 2.42 -14.66
CA GLY A 797 12.50 1.25 -13.79
C GLY A 797 12.20 -0.06 -14.51
N ARG A 798 11.50 0.02 -15.65
CA ARG A 798 11.17 -1.14 -16.48
C ARG A 798 12.29 -1.60 -17.41
N VAL A 799 13.25 -0.72 -17.78
CA VAL A 799 14.32 -1.00 -18.75
C VAL A 799 15.72 -0.81 -18.20
N ASP A 800 15.87 -0.33 -16.97
CA ASP A 800 17.16 -0.09 -16.32
C ASP A 800 18.05 -1.35 -16.23
N PHE A 801 17.43 -2.53 -16.18
CA PHE A 801 18.13 -3.81 -16.19
C PHE A 801 18.92 -4.04 -17.49
N LEU A 802 18.47 -3.47 -18.61
CA LEU A 802 19.18 -3.56 -19.90
C LEU A 802 20.52 -2.80 -19.84
N THR A 803 20.53 -1.57 -19.32
CA THR A 803 21.77 -0.81 -19.13
C THR A 803 22.67 -1.45 -18.07
N LYS A 804 22.09 -1.93 -16.96
CA LYS A 804 22.83 -2.69 -15.94
C LYS A 804 23.44 -3.99 -16.47
N SER A 805 22.86 -4.58 -17.52
CA SER A 805 23.39 -5.77 -18.18
C SER A 805 24.52 -5.47 -19.17
N GLY A 806 24.93 -4.20 -19.34
CA GLY A 806 25.99 -3.79 -20.27
C GLY A 806 25.51 -3.46 -21.69
N ARG A 807 24.19 -3.26 -21.91
CA ARG A 807 23.61 -2.86 -23.22
C ARG A 807 23.26 -1.38 -23.24
N ALA A 808 23.40 -0.74 -24.37
CA ALA A 808 22.89 0.60 -24.59
C ALA A 808 21.38 0.55 -24.89
N VAL A 809 20.62 1.53 -24.38
CA VAL A 809 19.19 1.67 -24.67
C VAL A 809 18.97 2.99 -25.39
N VAL A 810 18.29 2.95 -26.53
CA VAL A 810 17.78 4.12 -27.25
C VAL A 810 16.29 4.20 -27.01
N PHE A 811 15.85 5.32 -26.48
CA PHE A 811 14.44 5.63 -26.22
C PHE A 811 14.01 6.81 -27.08
N PRO A 812 13.45 6.58 -28.27
CA PRO A 812 12.93 7.63 -29.13
C PRO A 812 11.66 8.26 -28.52
N ILE A 813 11.51 9.56 -28.65
CA ILE A 813 10.25 10.23 -28.40
C ILE A 813 9.47 10.25 -29.70
N TYR A 814 8.58 9.28 -29.85
CA TYR A 814 7.80 9.08 -31.08
C TYR A 814 6.80 10.21 -31.32
N LYS A 815 6.39 10.44 -32.58
CA LYS A 815 5.33 11.40 -32.93
C LYS A 815 4.05 11.06 -32.18
N GLY A 816 3.38 12.05 -31.61
CA GLY A 816 2.18 11.87 -30.77
C GLY A 816 2.44 11.55 -29.29
N THR A 817 3.73 11.43 -28.85
CA THR A 817 4.08 11.13 -27.46
C THR A 817 4.90 12.25 -26.79
N TYR A 818 4.81 12.35 -25.47
CA TYR A 818 5.55 13.31 -24.63
C TYR A 818 5.54 14.73 -25.22
N GLU A 819 6.73 15.35 -25.41
CA GLU A 819 6.88 16.70 -25.97
C GLU A 819 6.45 16.79 -27.46
N ARG A 820 6.37 15.66 -28.16
CA ARG A 820 5.87 15.57 -29.53
C ARG A 820 4.40 15.18 -29.59
N GLY A 821 3.69 15.24 -28.44
CA GLY A 821 2.27 14.90 -28.27
C GLY A 821 1.33 16.05 -28.57
N GLY A 822 0.02 15.75 -28.48
CA GLY A 822 -1.09 16.71 -28.61
C GLY A 822 -2.05 16.47 -29.76
N GLU A 823 -1.64 15.65 -30.73
CA GLU A 823 -2.45 15.29 -31.89
C GLU A 823 -3.11 13.93 -31.71
N LEU A 824 -2.40 12.98 -31.07
CA LEU A 824 -2.89 11.64 -30.78
C LEU A 824 -3.65 11.61 -29.47
N HIS A 825 -4.82 10.98 -29.46
CA HIS A 825 -5.69 10.86 -28.27
C HIS A 825 -5.79 9.42 -27.75
N SER A 826 -5.50 8.42 -28.57
CA SER A 826 -5.54 7.01 -28.24
C SER A 826 -4.45 6.23 -28.97
N ASP A 827 -4.07 5.07 -28.39
CA ASP A 827 -3.21 4.06 -29.01
C ASP A 827 -3.99 3.08 -29.92
N TYR A 828 -5.32 3.09 -29.82
CA TYR A 828 -6.16 2.18 -30.61
C TYR A 828 -6.11 2.46 -32.09
N ALA A 829 -6.07 1.35 -32.85
CA ALA A 829 -6.14 1.43 -34.29
C ALA A 829 -7.47 2.02 -34.77
N GLU A 830 -7.42 2.86 -35.81
CA GLU A 830 -8.58 3.44 -36.47
C GLU A 830 -8.45 3.35 -37.98
N GLU A 831 -9.57 3.15 -38.66
CA GLU A 831 -9.65 3.18 -40.16
C GLU A 831 -9.62 4.63 -40.67
N THR A 832 -8.63 5.42 -40.20
CA THR A 832 -8.44 6.82 -40.57
C THR A 832 -7.06 7.06 -41.21
N THR A 833 -6.95 8.09 -42.02
CA THR A 833 -5.66 8.50 -42.59
C THR A 833 -4.72 9.02 -41.51
N ASP A 834 -5.26 9.62 -40.46
CA ASP A 834 -4.46 10.16 -39.36
C ASP A 834 -3.75 9.04 -38.59
N HIS A 835 -4.46 7.98 -38.23
CA HIS A 835 -3.85 6.79 -37.61
C HIS A 835 -2.80 6.16 -38.53
N LYS A 836 -3.15 5.97 -39.81
CA LYS A 836 -2.21 5.44 -40.80
C LYS A 836 -0.91 6.26 -40.85
N ASP A 837 -1.02 7.57 -40.92
CA ASP A 837 0.12 8.46 -41.04
C ASP A 837 0.99 8.42 -39.77
N HIS A 838 0.39 8.27 -38.58
CA HIS A 838 1.10 8.07 -37.33
C HIS A 838 1.88 6.77 -37.31
N VAL A 839 1.28 5.63 -37.71
CA VAL A 839 2.01 4.35 -37.78
C VAL A 839 3.23 4.44 -38.71
N ILE A 840 3.07 5.10 -39.85
CA ILE A 840 4.17 5.34 -40.79
C ILE A 840 5.24 6.24 -40.15
N MET A 841 4.85 7.30 -39.45
CA MET A 841 5.77 8.19 -38.74
C MET A 841 6.52 7.46 -37.61
N TRP A 842 5.86 6.58 -36.84
CA TRP A 842 6.52 5.79 -35.80
C TRP A 842 7.58 4.85 -36.38
N ALA A 843 7.28 4.19 -37.48
CA ALA A 843 8.28 3.37 -38.17
C ALA A 843 9.48 4.19 -38.69
N LYS A 844 9.22 5.38 -39.21
CA LYS A 844 10.29 6.29 -39.65
C LYS A 844 11.09 6.85 -38.46
N ASP A 845 10.46 7.14 -37.33
CA ASP A 845 11.17 7.58 -36.12
C ASP A 845 12.07 6.48 -35.56
N LEU A 846 11.60 5.22 -35.57
CA LEU A 846 12.42 4.05 -35.23
C LEU A 846 13.62 3.93 -36.17
N ALA A 847 13.37 3.97 -37.47
CA ALA A 847 14.39 3.85 -38.48
C ALA A 847 15.46 4.98 -38.39
N ARG A 848 15.02 6.24 -38.13
CA ARG A 848 15.93 7.38 -37.92
C ARG A 848 16.74 7.24 -36.63
N SER A 849 16.17 6.67 -35.60
CA SER A 849 16.91 6.36 -34.37
C SER A 849 18.01 5.31 -34.63
N ILE A 850 17.74 4.32 -35.48
CA ILE A 850 18.73 3.34 -35.91
C ILE A 850 19.77 3.99 -36.85
N ASP A 851 19.37 4.92 -37.75
CA ASP A 851 20.33 5.72 -38.52
C ASP A 851 21.31 6.48 -37.62
N TYR A 852 20.82 7.02 -36.47
CA TYR A 852 21.71 7.66 -35.49
C TYR A 852 22.65 6.65 -34.83
N VAL A 853 22.19 5.45 -34.49
CA VAL A 853 23.05 4.36 -33.96
C VAL A 853 24.17 4.05 -34.93
N GLU A 854 23.88 4.00 -36.24
CA GLU A 854 24.87 3.75 -37.30
C GLU A 854 25.97 4.83 -37.39
N THR A 855 25.73 6.04 -36.89
CA THR A 855 26.74 7.12 -36.86
C THR A 855 27.70 7.05 -35.68
N ARG A 856 27.43 6.16 -34.69
CA ARG A 856 28.16 6.07 -33.43
C ARG A 856 29.20 4.95 -33.46
N ASN A 857 30.41 5.23 -33.05
CA ASN A 857 31.49 4.23 -32.98
C ASN A 857 31.43 3.38 -31.68
N ASP A 858 30.71 3.87 -30.66
CA ASP A 858 30.54 3.22 -29.38
C ASP A 858 29.30 2.32 -29.34
N LEU A 859 28.51 2.28 -30.43
CA LEU A 859 27.30 1.44 -30.56
C LEU A 859 27.47 0.42 -31.68
N ASP A 860 26.96 -0.80 -31.46
CA ASP A 860 27.02 -1.87 -32.45
C ASP A 860 25.74 -1.91 -33.30
N ALA A 861 25.75 -1.26 -34.44
CA ALA A 861 24.63 -1.22 -35.38
C ALA A 861 24.29 -2.60 -36.01
N THR A 862 25.11 -3.62 -35.81
CA THR A 862 24.84 -4.99 -36.29
C THR A 862 24.09 -5.84 -35.26
N ARG A 863 24.03 -5.38 -34.01
CA ARG A 863 23.40 -6.08 -32.87
C ARG A 863 22.35 -5.20 -32.22
N ILE A 864 21.23 -4.99 -32.92
CA ILE A 864 20.08 -4.16 -32.47
C ILE A 864 18.91 -5.05 -32.16
N ALA A 865 18.29 -4.87 -30.99
CA ALA A 865 17.01 -5.46 -30.63
C ALA A 865 15.91 -4.40 -30.51
N TYR A 866 14.68 -4.82 -30.78
CA TYR A 866 13.45 -4.09 -30.46
C TYR A 866 12.88 -4.55 -29.11
N TYR A 867 12.51 -3.62 -28.26
CA TYR A 867 11.82 -3.87 -27.00
C TYR A 867 10.51 -3.08 -26.98
N GLY A 868 9.39 -3.78 -27.15
CA GLY A 868 8.07 -3.17 -27.20
C GLY A 868 7.27 -3.46 -25.93
N LEU A 869 6.77 -2.41 -25.27
CA LEU A 869 5.96 -2.49 -24.08
C LEU A 869 4.50 -2.20 -24.43
N SER A 870 3.53 -3.12 -24.10
CA SER A 870 2.09 -2.89 -24.26
C SER A 870 1.76 -2.43 -25.69
N TRP A 871 1.39 -1.18 -25.91
CA TRP A 871 1.24 -0.58 -27.24
C TRP A 871 2.46 -0.81 -28.15
N GLY A 872 3.69 -0.62 -27.63
CA GLY A 872 4.91 -1.00 -28.34
C GLY A 872 5.00 -2.51 -28.59
N GLY A 873 4.44 -3.33 -27.72
CA GLY A 873 4.32 -4.77 -27.90
C GLY A 873 3.38 -5.14 -29.05
N GLU A 874 2.23 -4.47 -29.18
CA GLU A 874 1.28 -4.57 -30.30
C GLU A 874 1.94 -4.16 -31.62
N LEU A 875 2.59 -2.99 -31.64
CA LEU A 875 3.35 -2.54 -32.82
C LEU A 875 4.53 -3.44 -33.18
N GLY A 876 4.91 -4.37 -32.31
CA GLY A 876 5.82 -5.47 -32.61
C GLY A 876 5.33 -6.39 -33.72
N ALA A 877 4.03 -6.34 -34.08
CA ALA A 877 3.47 -6.99 -35.28
C ALA A 877 3.82 -6.26 -36.58
N ILE A 878 4.16 -4.95 -36.54
CA ILE A 878 4.38 -4.10 -37.72
C ILE A 878 5.84 -3.66 -37.85
N LEU A 879 6.39 -3.02 -36.80
CA LEU A 879 7.67 -2.33 -36.88
C LEU A 879 8.85 -3.23 -37.25
N PRO A 880 9.02 -4.44 -36.70
CA PRO A 880 10.10 -5.33 -37.11
C PRO A 880 9.95 -5.85 -38.56
N ALA A 881 8.70 -5.89 -39.08
CA ALA A 881 8.49 -6.31 -40.49
C ALA A 881 8.98 -5.27 -41.51
N VAL A 882 9.05 -3.98 -41.09
CA VAL A 882 9.48 -2.88 -41.98
C VAL A 882 10.90 -2.39 -41.70
N GLU A 883 11.52 -2.83 -40.56
CA GLU A 883 12.87 -2.45 -40.16
C GLU A 883 13.82 -3.67 -40.10
N PRO A 884 14.48 -4.04 -41.17
CA PRO A 884 15.30 -5.27 -41.26
C PRO A 884 16.59 -5.23 -40.44
N ARG A 885 17.03 -4.07 -39.94
CA ARG A 885 18.22 -3.94 -39.10
C ARG A 885 18.02 -4.52 -37.70
N ILE A 886 16.80 -4.68 -37.26
CA ILE A 886 16.46 -5.35 -36.00
C ILE A 886 16.79 -6.85 -36.09
N LYS A 887 17.48 -7.38 -35.06
CA LYS A 887 17.96 -8.79 -35.03
C LYS A 887 17.20 -9.66 -34.09
N ALA A 888 16.55 -9.08 -33.08
CA ALA A 888 15.72 -9.80 -32.10
C ALA A 888 14.62 -8.87 -31.55
N ASN A 889 13.50 -9.46 -31.16
CA ASN A 889 12.39 -8.74 -30.53
C ASN A 889 12.12 -9.31 -29.13
N VAL A 890 11.85 -8.41 -28.18
CA VAL A 890 11.25 -8.71 -26.88
C VAL A 890 9.97 -7.90 -26.78
N LEU A 891 8.83 -8.59 -26.72
CA LEU A 891 7.50 -8.01 -26.67
C LEU A 891 6.91 -8.28 -25.28
N TYR A 892 6.79 -7.25 -24.49
CA TYR A 892 6.33 -7.31 -23.12
C TYR A 892 4.86 -6.90 -23.04
N VAL A 893 4.01 -7.77 -22.48
CA VAL A 893 2.54 -7.65 -22.39
C VAL A 893 1.93 -7.25 -23.74
N ALA A 894 2.13 -8.09 -24.73
CA ALA A 894 1.82 -7.84 -26.13
C ALA A 894 0.69 -8.74 -26.66
N GLY A 895 -0.06 -8.22 -27.61
CA GLY A 895 -1.12 -8.92 -28.33
C GLY A 895 -1.53 -8.14 -29.57
N LEU A 896 -2.44 -8.69 -30.35
CA LEU A 896 -3.05 -7.98 -31.49
C LEU A 896 -4.27 -7.19 -31.00
N GLY A 897 -4.43 -5.95 -31.45
CA GLY A 897 -5.59 -5.12 -31.16
C GLY A 897 -6.88 -5.66 -31.77
N PHE A 898 -8.04 -5.37 -31.18
CA PHE A 898 -9.31 -5.79 -31.76
C PHE A 898 -9.87 -4.79 -32.81
N GLN A 899 -9.32 -3.59 -32.84
CA GLN A 899 -9.69 -2.55 -33.78
C GLN A 899 -9.09 -2.82 -35.17
N ARG A 900 -9.68 -2.21 -36.17
CA ARG A 900 -9.15 -2.24 -37.54
C ARG A 900 -8.44 -0.91 -37.87
N ALA A 901 -7.36 -1.04 -38.59
CA ALA A 901 -6.70 0.09 -39.23
C ALA A 901 -6.98 0.04 -40.75
N LEU A 902 -6.60 1.12 -41.45
CA LEU A 902 -6.54 1.08 -42.90
C LEU A 902 -5.57 -0.04 -43.33
N PRO A 903 -5.88 -0.75 -44.45
CA PRO A 903 -5.13 -1.93 -44.86
C PRO A 903 -3.61 -1.73 -44.97
N GLU A 904 -3.18 -0.51 -45.28
CA GLU A 904 -1.77 -0.14 -45.43
C GLU A 904 -0.98 -0.23 -44.12
N VAL A 905 -1.64 -0.24 -42.96
CA VAL A 905 -1.01 -0.30 -41.63
C VAL A 905 -1.70 -1.28 -40.72
N ASP A 906 -2.63 -2.08 -41.22
CA ASP A 906 -3.31 -3.10 -40.43
C ASP A 906 -2.36 -4.27 -40.11
N GLU A 907 -2.30 -4.67 -38.84
CA GLU A 907 -1.39 -5.68 -38.28
C GLU A 907 -1.40 -7.01 -39.03
N ILE A 908 -2.58 -7.47 -39.51
CA ILE A 908 -2.72 -8.75 -40.25
C ILE A 908 -1.81 -8.81 -41.47
N ASN A 909 -1.52 -7.64 -42.09
CA ASN A 909 -0.69 -7.55 -43.26
C ASN A 909 0.80 -7.62 -42.96
N TYR A 910 1.22 -7.48 -41.70
CA TYR A 910 2.63 -7.39 -41.28
C TYR A 910 3.07 -8.58 -40.44
N ILE A 911 2.24 -9.06 -39.51
CA ILE A 911 2.61 -10.03 -38.47
C ILE A 911 3.25 -11.30 -39.08
N GLY A 912 2.70 -11.82 -40.20
CA GLY A 912 3.26 -12.98 -40.91
C GLY A 912 4.60 -12.70 -41.61
N ARG A 913 5.03 -11.43 -41.68
CA ARG A 913 6.26 -10.96 -42.28
C ARG A 913 7.35 -10.57 -41.30
N VAL A 914 7.04 -10.59 -39.99
CA VAL A 914 8.04 -10.49 -38.92
C VAL A 914 8.83 -11.80 -38.90
N LYS A 915 10.12 -11.75 -39.22
CA LYS A 915 11.03 -12.92 -39.34
C LYS A 915 12.07 -13.00 -38.23
N GLN A 916 12.27 -11.93 -37.52
CA GLN A 916 13.26 -11.85 -36.42
C GLN A 916 12.88 -12.77 -35.27
N PRO A 917 13.86 -13.35 -34.55
CA PRO A 917 13.64 -14.07 -33.32
C PRO A 917 12.81 -13.23 -32.34
N THR A 918 11.68 -13.77 -31.86
CA THR A 918 10.71 -13.01 -31.06
C THR A 918 10.36 -13.73 -29.76
N LEU A 919 10.58 -13.06 -28.63
CA LEU A 919 10.12 -13.44 -27.31
C LEU A 919 8.86 -12.61 -26.97
N ILE A 920 7.79 -13.27 -26.51
CA ILE A 920 6.57 -12.64 -26.01
C ILE A 920 6.41 -13.01 -24.53
N LEU A 921 6.24 -12.03 -23.67
CA LEU A 921 6.04 -12.18 -22.23
C LEU A 921 4.67 -11.61 -21.86
N ASN A 922 3.74 -12.43 -21.38
CA ASN A 922 2.36 -12.05 -21.14
C ASN A 922 1.85 -12.45 -19.76
N GLY A 923 0.80 -11.77 -19.31
CA GLY A 923 -0.07 -12.21 -18.24
C GLY A 923 -1.24 -13.06 -18.75
N GLU A 924 -1.62 -14.08 -17.98
CA GLU A 924 -2.74 -14.99 -18.34
C GLU A 924 -4.10 -14.28 -18.35
N LEU A 925 -4.25 -13.32 -17.42
CA LEU A 925 -5.47 -12.56 -17.20
C LEU A 925 -5.41 -11.15 -17.79
N ASP A 926 -4.56 -10.94 -18.78
CA ASP A 926 -4.40 -9.64 -19.43
C ASP A 926 -5.73 -9.25 -20.13
N PHE A 927 -6.29 -8.13 -19.73
CA PHE A 927 -7.56 -7.63 -20.23
C PHE A 927 -7.42 -6.74 -21.49
N PHE A 928 -6.25 -6.15 -21.70
CA PHE A 928 -5.96 -5.41 -22.95
C PHE A 928 -5.75 -6.37 -24.11
N PHE A 929 -4.97 -7.41 -23.85
CA PHE A 929 -4.67 -8.45 -24.82
C PHE A 929 -5.12 -9.81 -24.30
N PRO A 930 -6.44 -10.16 -24.42
CA PRO A 930 -6.96 -11.43 -23.94
C PRO A 930 -6.25 -12.64 -24.55
N LEU A 931 -5.99 -13.64 -23.69
CA LEU A 931 -5.17 -14.81 -24.02
C LEU A 931 -5.56 -15.49 -25.34
N GLU A 932 -6.86 -15.74 -25.55
CA GLU A 932 -7.37 -16.52 -26.67
C GLU A 932 -7.58 -15.71 -27.96
N THR A 933 -7.97 -14.44 -27.83
CA THR A 933 -8.39 -13.62 -28.98
C THR A 933 -7.30 -12.67 -29.47
N SER A 934 -6.25 -12.44 -28.67
CA SER A 934 -5.20 -11.48 -28.95
C SER A 934 -3.80 -12.10 -28.84
N GLN A 935 -3.40 -12.60 -27.66
CA GLN A 935 -2.04 -13.12 -27.45
C GLN A 935 -1.74 -14.39 -28.25
N ARG A 936 -2.66 -15.37 -28.28
CA ARG A 936 -2.49 -16.60 -29.02
C ARG A 936 -2.44 -16.35 -30.55
N PRO A 937 -3.35 -15.59 -31.14
CA PRO A 937 -3.28 -15.23 -32.55
C PRO A 937 -1.97 -14.52 -32.91
N MET A 938 -1.50 -13.57 -32.09
CA MET A 938 -0.22 -12.91 -32.30
C MET A 938 0.91 -13.93 -32.41
N PHE A 939 1.03 -14.85 -31.47
CA PHE A 939 2.08 -15.86 -31.47
C PHE A 939 1.98 -16.83 -32.65
N GLU A 940 0.76 -17.27 -32.99
CA GLU A 940 0.53 -18.22 -34.08
C GLU A 940 0.85 -17.60 -35.42
N LEU A 941 0.42 -16.38 -35.70
CA LEU A 941 0.57 -15.66 -36.97
C LEU A 941 1.97 -15.10 -37.20
N LEU A 942 2.80 -14.95 -36.17
CA LEU A 942 4.19 -14.51 -36.32
C LEU A 942 4.91 -15.35 -37.36
N GLY A 943 5.44 -14.68 -38.39
CA GLY A 943 6.23 -15.29 -39.47
C GLY A 943 7.61 -15.78 -39.05
N THR A 944 8.02 -15.56 -37.83
CA THR A 944 9.25 -16.05 -37.18
C THR A 944 9.25 -17.60 -37.17
N PRO A 945 10.38 -18.27 -37.49
CA PRO A 945 10.50 -19.73 -37.39
C PRO A 945 10.14 -20.25 -36.00
N LYS A 946 9.54 -21.45 -35.94
CA LYS A 946 9.03 -22.00 -34.65
C LYS A 946 10.10 -22.14 -33.57
N ASP A 947 11.32 -22.47 -33.93
CA ASP A 947 12.49 -22.59 -33.04
C ASP A 947 13.11 -21.25 -32.63
N GLN A 948 12.65 -20.16 -33.24
CA GLN A 948 13.09 -18.78 -33.01
C GLN A 948 11.98 -17.90 -32.45
N LYS A 949 10.86 -18.46 -32.00
CA LYS A 949 9.82 -17.73 -31.27
C LYS A 949 9.45 -18.45 -29.97
N LYS A 950 9.26 -17.67 -28.91
CA LYS A 950 8.90 -18.15 -27.57
C LYS A 950 7.83 -17.26 -26.99
N ARG A 951 6.78 -17.85 -26.45
CA ARG A 951 5.78 -17.15 -25.62
C ARG A 951 5.78 -17.75 -24.24
N LEU A 952 5.81 -16.91 -23.21
CA LEU A 952 5.65 -17.27 -21.82
C LEU A 952 4.45 -16.51 -21.27
N VAL A 953 3.59 -17.23 -20.56
CA VAL A 953 2.40 -16.69 -19.93
C VAL A 953 2.53 -16.94 -18.44
N PHE A 954 2.36 -15.87 -17.63
CA PHE A 954 2.51 -15.91 -16.20
C PHE A 954 1.17 -15.62 -15.52
N PRO A 955 0.93 -16.12 -14.32
CA PRO A 955 -0.21 -15.69 -13.53
C PRO A 955 -0.15 -14.18 -13.31
N GLY A 956 -1.14 -13.45 -13.82
CA GLY A 956 -1.18 -11.99 -13.72
C GLY A 956 -1.97 -11.34 -14.86
N GLY A 957 -2.22 -10.03 -14.76
CA GLY A 957 -2.89 -9.24 -15.78
C GLY A 957 -1.93 -8.63 -16.77
N HIS A 958 -2.07 -7.33 -17.03
CA HIS A 958 -1.21 -6.58 -17.94
C HIS A 958 0.19 -6.32 -17.36
N SER A 959 0.78 -7.37 -16.76
CA SER A 959 2.12 -7.35 -16.18
C SER A 959 2.70 -8.76 -16.09
N VAL A 960 4.02 -8.85 -16.02
CA VAL A 960 4.78 -10.10 -15.80
C VAL A 960 5.67 -9.89 -14.58
N PRO A 961 5.84 -10.91 -13.72
CA PRO A 961 6.74 -10.78 -12.58
C PRO A 961 8.14 -10.32 -13.01
N ARG A 962 8.68 -9.31 -12.31
CA ARG A 962 9.89 -8.59 -12.74
C ARG A 962 11.11 -9.50 -12.88
N THR A 963 11.28 -10.46 -11.99
CA THR A 963 12.43 -11.39 -12.03
C THR A 963 12.42 -12.22 -13.30
N GLU A 964 11.26 -12.79 -13.66
CA GLU A 964 11.06 -13.60 -14.85
C GLU A 964 11.21 -12.77 -16.12
N MET A 965 10.64 -11.55 -16.12
CA MET A 965 10.79 -10.61 -17.22
C MET A 965 12.27 -10.31 -17.50
N ILE A 966 13.05 -9.96 -16.48
CA ILE A 966 14.48 -9.65 -16.61
C ILE A 966 15.23 -10.87 -17.11
N LYS A 967 15.05 -12.02 -16.46
CA LYS A 967 15.76 -13.25 -16.80
C LYS A 967 15.51 -13.66 -18.25
N GLU A 968 14.24 -13.79 -18.63
CA GLU A 968 13.90 -14.27 -19.98
C GLU A 968 14.30 -13.27 -21.07
N SER A 969 14.21 -11.96 -20.78
CA SER A 969 14.67 -10.93 -21.73
C SER A 969 16.18 -10.98 -21.94
N LEU A 970 16.97 -11.10 -20.86
CA LEU A 970 18.42 -11.16 -20.96
C LEU A 970 18.89 -12.46 -21.63
N ASP A 971 18.33 -13.62 -21.26
CA ASP A 971 18.62 -14.91 -21.88
C ASP A 971 18.33 -14.88 -23.40
N TRP A 972 17.22 -14.20 -23.80
CA TRP A 972 16.84 -14.03 -25.20
C TRP A 972 17.82 -13.15 -25.97
N LEU A 973 18.16 -12.01 -25.40
CA LEU A 973 19.11 -11.06 -26.00
C LEU A 973 20.52 -11.68 -26.12
N ASP A 974 20.99 -12.40 -25.09
CA ASP A 974 22.27 -13.12 -25.14
C ASP A 974 22.30 -14.19 -26.23
N ARG A 975 21.18 -14.90 -26.42
CA ARG A 975 21.08 -15.93 -27.45
C ARG A 975 21.17 -15.37 -28.86
N TYR A 976 20.55 -14.23 -29.15
CA TYR A 976 20.42 -13.73 -30.53
C TYR A 976 21.28 -12.52 -30.86
N LEU A 977 21.72 -11.74 -29.90
CA LEU A 977 22.73 -10.68 -30.09
C LEU A 977 24.14 -11.12 -29.63
N GLY A 978 24.24 -12.24 -28.95
CA GLY A 978 25.45 -12.72 -28.28
C GLY A 978 25.58 -12.21 -26.86
N PRO A 979 26.32 -12.92 -26.00
CA PRO A 979 26.56 -12.51 -24.62
C PRO A 979 27.33 -11.21 -24.54
N ILE A 980 27.13 -10.45 -23.49
CA ILE A 980 27.96 -9.30 -23.14
C ILE A 980 29.27 -9.84 -22.58
N ALA A 981 30.38 -9.36 -23.10
CA ALA A 981 31.72 -9.70 -22.62
C ALA A 981 31.86 -9.19 -21.17
N THR A 982 31.73 -10.11 -20.19
CA THR A 982 32.15 -9.85 -18.81
C THR A 982 33.66 -9.85 -18.73
N HIS A 983 34.24 -9.01 -17.90
CA HIS A 983 35.70 -8.87 -17.67
C HIS A 983 36.32 -10.16 -17.14
#